data_6624f7302c82bb7a05a734d3ea584a6f
#
_entry.id   6624f7302c82bb7a05a734d3ea584a6f
#
_cell.length_a   1.000
_cell.length_b   1.000
_cell.length_c   1.000
_cell.angle_alpha   90.00
_cell.angle_beta   90.00
_cell.angle_gamma   90.00
#
_symmetry.space_group_name_H-M   'P 1'
#
loop_
_entity.id
_entity.type
_entity.pdbx_description
1 polymer ?
#
loop_
_entity_poly.entity_id
_entity_poly.type
_entity_poly.pdbx_seq_one_letter_code
_entity_poly.pdbx_strand_id
1 'polypeptide(L)'
;MKLSKIWLLAIAASIIVCGCFEKNVISEVKSSVEDFSTLNKKQFPYEQQFIHKNFPYKTPDYRAYKLAKEDVSNRTNAGARSDGKWKVEGPGNIGARVNTIAVNPNNSDEIIAGFASGGVFRTVDNGTTWQPVFDDQADLNIGEITYDPNNPSIIYVGTGDPNISGYPKIGSGIFKSIDGGGSWNYKGLEEASIISRIHVAPSNSDIIYVSTMGLPFIKTTARGVYKSTDGGDSWQHKLMINDSTGVIDMVVHPEDNNILYAAGWNRNRSDSLSRIVGPDARIHKSIDGGDTWTMLEGGLPIANQMGRIGLTMSGQDYDNIYASYVNTGGSDSCSNGGSQLLGIWKTNDAGDNWTEINTLPDTGFPCNALGGFAWYFGQVRVNPNDDNDIFVLGVDMWRTKDGGSNWERAVPSWSTYAVHADKHDLIFDGIRMILATDGGIYESTDDAENWVDIENIVATQFYRIGYNPHRPDWYYGGAQDNGTSGGNAEIINEWPRLSGGDGFTIDFDPSDSMIYYVLSQNGNLRVTFDGGDSFDSARSGFDNSEGTNWDTPYFVSKHDPKVLYAGRQSVYKGFNDGEEVKWSKISDILTDTTGNESFFAHTISTVHQSPLIEEYLYAGTTDGLVWSSIDAGQTWDNVSEGIPYRYVSDIVASPSKPNSAYVSVTGYKSNDFVAHIHRTDDNGQTWIPISGDLPQIAINDILLHPEYDDNVIFVATDGGIYYTVDAGESWDRLGDNMPIIEVYDMVYNPVNNELVAGTFARGIQTFDLEQVNLDNNPSTLDNIPEFAISLYPTVTTNQITAKWSDCGFEKYFISSTNCRLIEKGQVVGDMLTLDVSYLSLGSYVLTLESNDGAVSKQFFKM
;
A
#
# COMPACT_ATOMS: atom_id res chain seq x y z
N MET A 1 -9.12 34.19 -58.53
CA MET A 1 -9.84 34.70 -57.40
C MET A 1 -10.82 33.69 -56.84
N LYS A 2 -10.36 32.44 -56.57
CA LYS A 2 -11.17 31.34 -56.01
C LYS A 2 -10.33 30.36 -55.16
N LEU A 3 -9.17 30.77 -54.68
CA LEU A 3 -8.29 29.92 -53.82
C LEU A 3 -8.12 30.45 -52.36
N SER A 4 -8.69 31.57 -52.02
CA SER A 4 -8.52 32.17 -50.69
C SER A 4 -9.67 31.89 -49.68
N LYS A 5 -10.73 31.15 -50.10
CA LYS A 5 -11.81 30.76 -49.18
C LYS A 5 -11.73 29.34 -48.61
N ILE A 6 -10.84 28.51 -49.13
CA ILE A 6 -10.68 27.12 -48.66
C ILE A 6 -9.74 27.06 -47.43
N TRP A 7 -8.78 27.94 -47.32
CA TRP A 7 -7.85 27.98 -46.18
C TRP A 7 -8.47 28.56 -44.88
N LEU A 8 -9.43 29.46 -44.99
CA LEU A 8 -10.12 30.00 -43.79
C LEU A 8 -11.16 29.03 -43.22
N LEU A 9 -11.64 28.05 -43.99
CA LEU A 9 -12.51 26.98 -43.50
C LEU A 9 -11.74 25.84 -42.83
N ALA A 10 -10.48 25.59 -43.21
CA ALA A 10 -9.64 24.59 -42.59
C ALA A 10 -9.10 25.03 -41.22
N ILE A 11 -8.78 26.31 -41.02
CA ILE A 11 -8.36 26.87 -39.74
C ILE A 11 -9.55 27.00 -38.75
N ALA A 12 -10.74 27.33 -39.25
CA ALA A 12 -11.95 27.36 -38.44
C ALA A 12 -12.40 25.95 -38.01
N ALA A 13 -12.18 24.93 -38.85
CA ALA A 13 -12.46 23.54 -38.51
C ALA A 13 -11.46 22.96 -37.48
N SER A 14 -10.19 23.39 -37.53
CA SER A 14 -9.18 22.94 -36.57
C SER A 14 -9.36 23.55 -35.17
N ILE A 15 -9.83 24.79 -35.08
CA ILE A 15 -10.13 25.45 -33.80
C ILE A 15 -11.44 24.91 -33.20
N ILE A 16 -12.42 24.54 -34.04
CA ILE A 16 -13.68 23.93 -33.56
C ILE A 16 -13.45 22.47 -33.08
N VAL A 17 -12.48 21.73 -33.66
CA VAL A 17 -12.18 20.35 -33.21
C VAL A 17 -11.40 20.34 -31.90
N CYS A 18 -10.50 21.31 -31.63
CA CYS A 18 -9.84 21.44 -30.33
C CYS A 18 -10.79 21.90 -29.21
N GLY A 19 -11.70 22.82 -29.51
CA GLY A 19 -12.68 23.29 -28.50
C GLY A 19 -13.84 22.32 -28.25
N CYS A 20 -14.04 21.31 -29.12
CA CYS A 20 -15.02 20.23 -28.90
C CYS A 20 -14.47 19.05 -28.09
N PHE A 21 -13.15 18.83 -28.08
CA PHE A 21 -12.59 17.73 -27.28
C PHE A 21 -12.60 18.02 -25.78
N GLU A 22 -12.35 19.26 -25.35
CA GLU A 22 -12.45 19.62 -23.94
C GLU A 22 -13.90 19.73 -23.42
N LYS A 23 -14.84 20.15 -24.27
CA LYS A 23 -16.27 20.19 -23.90
C LYS A 23 -16.98 18.85 -23.94
N ASN A 24 -16.53 17.91 -24.76
CA ASN A 24 -17.15 16.57 -24.84
C ASN A 24 -16.72 15.66 -23.69
N VAL A 25 -15.55 15.79 -23.12
CA VAL A 25 -15.16 15.03 -21.91
C VAL A 25 -16.01 15.44 -20.71
N ILE A 26 -16.38 16.72 -20.60
CA ILE A 26 -17.24 17.21 -19.51
C ILE A 26 -18.74 16.95 -19.81
N SER A 27 -19.15 16.84 -21.07
CA SER A 27 -20.58 16.68 -21.42
C SER A 27 -21.03 15.22 -21.57
N GLU A 28 -20.14 14.25 -21.78
CA GLU A 28 -20.49 12.84 -21.78
C GLU A 28 -20.66 12.27 -20.35
N VAL A 29 -20.13 12.93 -19.33
CA VAL A 29 -20.36 12.60 -17.92
C VAL A 29 -21.77 12.99 -17.43
N LYS A 30 -22.52 13.78 -18.19
CA LYS A 30 -23.81 14.37 -17.73
C LYS A 30 -25.09 13.68 -18.25
N SER A 31 -25.08 12.53 -18.88
CA SER A 31 -26.27 12.03 -19.60
C SER A 31 -26.85 10.68 -19.18
N SER A 32 -26.64 10.19 -17.98
CA SER A 32 -27.48 9.09 -17.46
C SER A 32 -27.75 9.30 -15.98
N VAL A 33 -29.02 9.60 -15.66
CA VAL A 33 -29.49 9.48 -14.29
C VAL A 33 -29.62 7.98 -14.02
N GLU A 34 -28.56 7.35 -13.48
CA GLU A 34 -28.65 6.00 -12.96
C GLU A 34 -29.28 6.01 -11.57
N ASP A 35 -30.06 4.98 -11.31
CA ASP A 35 -30.77 4.80 -10.03
C ASP A 35 -29.75 4.47 -8.93
N PHE A 36 -29.36 5.47 -8.13
CA PHE A 36 -28.42 5.35 -7.02
C PHE A 36 -28.81 4.29 -5.96
N SER A 37 -30.03 3.77 -6.01
CA SER A 37 -30.46 2.71 -5.11
C SER A 37 -29.67 1.40 -5.30
N THR A 38 -28.97 1.25 -6.43
CA THR A 38 -28.19 0.06 -6.78
C THR A 38 -26.70 0.15 -6.42
N LEU A 39 -26.17 1.34 -6.07
CA LEU A 39 -24.78 1.49 -5.68
C LEU A 39 -24.50 0.84 -4.33
N ASN A 40 -23.35 0.21 -4.22
CA ASN A 40 -22.88 -0.27 -2.92
C ASN A 40 -22.53 0.93 -2.03
N LYS A 41 -23.23 1.04 -0.91
CA LYS A 41 -23.10 2.17 0.03
C LYS A 41 -21.97 1.99 1.04
N LYS A 42 -21.35 0.82 1.07
CA LYS A 42 -20.21 0.51 1.93
C LYS A 42 -19.02 0.19 1.06
N GLN A 43 -17.92 0.89 1.29
CA GLN A 43 -16.65 0.57 0.65
C GLN A 43 -15.96 -0.58 1.39
N PHE A 44 -15.13 -1.29 0.66
CA PHE A 44 -14.19 -2.26 1.19
C PHE A 44 -12.76 -1.71 1.08
N PRO A 45 -11.77 -2.26 1.81
CA PRO A 45 -10.41 -1.72 1.83
C PRO A 45 -9.80 -1.56 0.43
N TYR A 46 -10.06 -2.52 -0.44
CA TYR A 46 -9.53 -2.49 -1.80
C TYR A 46 -10.17 -1.41 -2.68
N GLU A 47 -11.41 -1.05 -2.44
CA GLU A 47 -12.12 -0.03 -3.20
C GLU A 47 -11.58 1.34 -2.84
N GLN A 48 -11.44 1.58 -1.55
CA GLN A 48 -10.86 2.81 -1.05
C GLN A 48 -9.41 2.96 -1.55
N GLN A 49 -8.56 1.94 -1.40
CA GLN A 49 -7.18 1.98 -1.86
C GLN A 49 -7.08 2.12 -3.39
N PHE A 50 -7.99 1.47 -4.14
CA PHE A 50 -8.03 1.61 -5.60
C PHE A 50 -8.35 3.04 -6.02
N ILE A 51 -9.40 3.64 -5.47
CA ILE A 51 -9.80 5.02 -5.76
C ILE A 51 -8.68 5.98 -5.35
N HIS A 52 -8.14 5.81 -4.14
CA HIS A 52 -7.06 6.62 -3.60
C HIS A 52 -5.83 6.68 -4.52
N LYS A 53 -5.42 5.55 -5.07
CA LYS A 53 -4.23 5.48 -5.93
C LYS A 53 -4.48 5.77 -7.42
N ASN A 54 -5.74 5.69 -7.91
CA ASN A 54 -5.98 5.68 -9.35
C ASN A 54 -7.04 6.67 -9.83
N PHE A 55 -7.89 7.24 -8.96
CA PHE A 55 -8.93 8.14 -9.43
C PHE A 55 -8.36 9.30 -10.28
N PRO A 56 -8.93 9.65 -11.43
CA PRO A 56 -10.18 9.13 -12.04
C PRO A 56 -9.99 7.95 -12.99
N TYR A 57 -8.84 7.30 -13.00
CA TYR A 57 -8.51 6.23 -13.95
C TYR A 57 -9.01 4.87 -13.47
N LYS A 58 -9.49 4.05 -14.42
CA LYS A 58 -10.04 2.72 -14.16
C LYS A 58 -8.97 1.62 -14.08
N THR A 59 -7.75 1.91 -14.49
CA THR A 59 -6.65 0.96 -14.50
C THR A 59 -5.45 1.56 -13.81
N PRO A 60 -4.87 0.88 -12.81
CA PRO A 60 -3.66 1.32 -12.14
C PRO A 60 -2.50 1.48 -13.12
N ASP A 61 -1.74 2.55 -12.96
CA ASP A 61 -0.48 2.77 -13.67
C ASP A 61 0.70 2.41 -12.76
N TYR A 62 0.99 1.12 -12.64
CA TYR A 62 2.08 0.64 -11.80
C TYR A 62 3.45 1.11 -12.25
N ARG A 63 3.61 1.42 -13.54
CA ARG A 63 4.86 1.99 -14.03
C ARG A 63 5.10 3.36 -13.42
N ALA A 64 4.06 4.20 -13.37
CA ALA A 64 4.16 5.51 -12.73
C ALA A 64 4.47 5.41 -11.23
N TYR A 65 3.77 4.51 -10.51
CA TYR A 65 4.04 4.23 -9.10
C TYR A 65 5.48 3.76 -8.86
N LYS A 66 5.95 2.81 -9.66
CA LYS A 66 7.31 2.28 -9.55
C LYS A 66 8.37 3.34 -9.80
N LEU A 67 8.21 4.12 -10.89
CA LEU A 67 9.14 5.23 -11.21
C LEU A 67 9.19 6.27 -10.08
N ALA A 68 8.06 6.56 -9.43
CA ALA A 68 8.04 7.47 -8.29
C ALA A 68 8.86 6.92 -7.11
N LYS A 69 8.71 5.64 -6.76
CA LYS A 69 9.51 4.98 -5.71
C LYS A 69 11.00 4.89 -6.05
N GLU A 70 11.33 4.62 -7.31
CA GLU A 70 12.72 4.63 -7.80
C GLU A 70 13.34 6.04 -7.69
N ASP A 71 12.58 7.10 -8.01
CA ASP A 71 13.04 8.48 -7.84
C ASP A 71 13.33 8.81 -6.37
N VAL A 72 12.42 8.43 -5.46
CA VAL A 72 12.64 8.55 -4.01
C VAL A 72 13.91 7.82 -3.58
N SER A 73 14.11 6.58 -4.02
CA SER A 73 15.30 5.79 -3.69
C SER A 73 16.58 6.44 -4.20
N ASN A 74 16.58 6.92 -5.45
CA ASN A 74 17.73 7.58 -6.04
C ASN A 74 18.09 8.89 -5.31
N ARG A 75 17.11 9.71 -4.96
CA ARG A 75 17.31 10.95 -4.20
C ARG A 75 17.83 10.67 -2.79
N THR A 76 17.25 9.70 -2.10
CA THR A 76 17.70 9.28 -0.76
C THR A 76 19.14 8.81 -0.78
N ASN A 77 19.52 7.99 -1.77
CA ASN A 77 20.89 7.50 -1.95
C ASN A 77 21.88 8.61 -2.35
N ALA A 78 21.40 9.66 -3.01
CA ALA A 78 22.20 10.85 -3.36
C ALA A 78 22.38 11.83 -2.18
N GLY A 79 21.77 11.56 -1.02
CA GLY A 79 21.87 12.39 0.17
C GLY A 79 20.84 13.53 0.25
N ALA A 80 19.79 13.51 -0.57
CA ALA A 80 18.66 14.46 -0.48
C ALA A 80 17.72 14.04 0.67
N ARG A 81 18.22 14.14 1.89
CA ARG A 81 17.51 13.86 3.15
C ARG A 81 18.16 14.63 4.28
N SER A 82 17.37 14.97 5.30
CA SER A 82 17.91 15.58 6.51
C SER A 82 18.67 14.56 7.35
N ASP A 83 19.61 15.04 8.12
CA ASP A 83 20.16 14.31 9.25
C ASP A 83 19.04 14.05 10.28
N GLY A 84 19.29 13.13 11.20
CA GLY A 84 18.35 12.77 12.25
C GLY A 84 17.70 11.42 12.01
N LYS A 85 17.15 10.86 13.08
CA LYS A 85 16.66 9.49 13.12
C LYS A 85 15.27 9.38 13.70
N TRP A 86 14.46 8.62 13.02
CA TRP A 86 13.19 8.14 13.54
C TRP A 86 13.43 7.12 14.65
N LYS A 87 12.65 7.22 15.70
CA LYS A 87 12.59 6.27 16.81
C LYS A 87 11.34 5.42 16.65
N VAL A 88 11.49 4.11 16.75
CA VAL A 88 10.37 3.16 16.72
C VAL A 88 9.71 3.14 18.09
N GLU A 89 8.40 3.38 18.16
CA GLU A 89 7.61 3.33 19.39
C GLU A 89 6.87 1.98 19.56
N GLY A 90 6.54 1.32 18.48
CA GLY A 90 5.87 0.03 18.50
C GLY A 90 4.61 -0.03 17.64
N PRO A 91 3.73 -1.00 17.86
CA PRO A 91 3.81 -2.13 18.80
C PRO A 91 4.70 -3.28 18.33
N GLY A 92 5.21 -4.07 19.25
CA GLY A 92 5.94 -5.32 18.97
C GLY A 92 5.09 -6.58 19.14
N ASN A 93 3.97 -6.47 19.89
CA ASN A 93 3.01 -7.56 20.14
C ASN A 93 1.77 -7.52 19.22
N ILE A 94 1.74 -6.61 18.27
CA ILE A 94 0.67 -6.50 17.27
C ILE A 94 1.38 -6.48 15.92
N GLY A 95 1.38 -7.63 15.24
CA GLY A 95 2.09 -7.79 13.98
C GLY A 95 1.33 -7.23 12.79
N ALA A 96 1.69 -7.73 11.62
CA ALA A 96 1.05 -7.46 10.34
C ALA A 96 1.00 -8.74 9.51
N ARG A 97 0.46 -8.67 8.31
CA ARG A 97 0.36 -9.83 7.42
C ARG A 97 1.71 -10.40 7.05
N VAL A 98 1.94 -11.64 7.46
CA VAL A 98 3.10 -12.45 7.10
C VAL A 98 2.71 -13.41 5.98
N ASN A 99 3.31 -13.26 4.81
CA ASN A 99 3.01 -14.11 3.65
C ASN A 99 3.81 -15.41 3.65
N THR A 100 5.02 -15.40 4.21
CA THR A 100 5.96 -16.50 4.08
C THR A 100 6.96 -16.52 5.23
N ILE A 101 7.33 -17.71 5.67
CA ILE A 101 8.34 -17.94 6.71
C ILE A 101 9.32 -19.00 6.19
N ALA A 102 10.60 -18.83 6.46
CA ALA A 102 11.60 -19.86 6.23
C ALA A 102 12.51 -20.04 7.45
N VAL A 103 12.77 -21.28 7.80
CA VAL A 103 13.72 -21.66 8.86
C VAL A 103 15.04 -22.07 8.23
N ASN A 104 16.15 -21.60 8.79
CA ASN A 104 17.48 -22.03 8.32
C ASN A 104 17.64 -23.54 8.50
N PRO A 105 17.89 -24.32 7.44
CA PRO A 105 17.97 -25.79 7.52
C PRO A 105 19.11 -26.32 8.41
N ASN A 106 20.08 -25.47 8.78
CA ASN A 106 21.20 -25.84 9.65
C ASN A 106 21.08 -25.23 11.07
N ASN A 107 20.09 -24.36 11.31
CA ASN A 107 19.93 -23.67 12.60
C ASN A 107 18.46 -23.28 12.83
N SER A 108 17.73 -24.05 13.61
CA SER A 108 16.31 -23.82 13.92
C SER A 108 16.01 -22.51 14.66
N ASP A 109 17.03 -21.90 15.30
CA ASP A 109 16.88 -20.58 15.96
C ASP A 109 16.90 -19.41 14.96
N GLU A 110 17.30 -19.69 13.71
CA GLU A 110 17.34 -18.68 12.67
C GLU A 110 16.11 -18.79 11.76
N ILE A 111 15.27 -17.75 11.82
CA ILE A 111 14.03 -17.65 11.07
C ILE A 111 14.07 -16.36 10.26
N ILE A 112 13.54 -16.41 9.06
CA ILE A 112 13.32 -15.25 8.22
C ILE A 112 11.84 -15.18 7.82
N ALA A 113 11.24 -14.00 7.91
CA ALA A 113 9.83 -13.78 7.64
C ALA A 113 9.63 -12.67 6.63
N GLY A 114 8.73 -12.88 5.67
CA GLY A 114 8.36 -11.92 4.63
C GLY A 114 6.96 -11.41 4.83
N PHE A 115 6.84 -10.08 4.90
CA PHE A 115 5.58 -9.38 5.10
C PHE A 115 4.96 -8.92 3.78
N ALA A 116 3.65 -8.96 3.67
CA ALA A 116 2.91 -8.47 2.49
C ALA A 116 3.19 -6.99 2.17
N SER A 117 3.48 -6.20 3.19
CA SER A 117 4.14 -4.89 3.14
C SER A 117 5.00 -4.76 4.39
N GLY A 118 6.21 -4.29 4.25
CA GLY A 118 7.10 -4.18 5.40
C GLY A 118 8.44 -4.91 5.23
N GLY A 119 8.68 -5.56 4.10
CA GLY A 119 9.96 -6.18 3.80
C GLY A 119 10.21 -7.49 4.52
N VAL A 120 11.46 -7.72 4.84
CA VAL A 120 11.95 -8.98 5.40
C VAL A 120 12.54 -8.73 6.78
N PHE A 121 12.10 -9.54 7.76
CA PHE A 121 12.68 -9.58 9.09
C PHE A 121 13.39 -10.89 9.33
N ARG A 122 14.50 -10.85 10.08
CA ARG A 122 15.31 -12.02 10.44
C ARG A 122 15.59 -12.03 11.94
N THR A 123 15.46 -13.22 12.53
CA THR A 123 15.94 -13.52 13.87
C THR A 123 17.04 -14.58 13.80
N VAL A 124 17.93 -14.59 14.79
CA VAL A 124 18.97 -15.64 14.98
C VAL A 124 18.92 -16.21 16.39
N ASP A 125 17.92 -15.83 17.18
CA ASP A 125 17.75 -16.19 18.59
C ASP A 125 16.31 -16.63 18.89
N ASN A 126 15.74 -17.35 17.92
CA ASN A 126 14.41 -17.95 18.04
C ASN A 126 13.30 -16.92 18.31
N GLY A 127 13.33 -15.79 17.64
CA GLY A 127 12.29 -14.75 17.75
C GLY A 127 12.43 -13.82 18.93
N THR A 128 13.47 -13.95 19.77
CA THR A 128 13.71 -13.02 20.88
C THR A 128 14.01 -11.61 20.38
N THR A 129 14.78 -11.51 19.30
CA THR A 129 15.05 -10.25 18.61
C THR A 129 14.88 -10.39 17.11
N TRP A 130 14.35 -9.36 16.48
CA TRP A 130 14.16 -9.31 15.03
C TRP A 130 14.84 -8.07 14.44
N GLN A 131 15.43 -8.25 13.26
CA GLN A 131 16.06 -7.18 12.51
C GLN A 131 15.46 -7.10 11.11
N PRO A 132 15.06 -5.90 10.64
CA PRO A 132 14.74 -5.71 9.25
C PRO A 132 16.03 -5.86 8.41
N VAL A 133 15.97 -6.65 7.36
CA VAL A 133 17.16 -6.96 6.54
C VAL A 133 16.96 -6.65 5.05
N PHE A 134 15.89 -5.94 4.69
CA PHE A 134 15.54 -5.64 3.30
C PHE A 134 15.22 -4.16 3.05
N ASP A 135 15.45 -3.28 4.02
CA ASP A 135 15.01 -1.89 4.05
C ASP A 135 15.68 -0.98 3.01
N ASP A 136 16.81 -1.39 2.46
CA ASP A 136 17.51 -0.70 1.36
C ASP A 136 16.82 -0.86 0.00
N GLN A 137 15.78 -1.71 -0.09
CA GLN A 137 15.07 -1.93 -1.33
C GLN A 137 13.88 -0.98 -1.48
N ALA A 138 13.55 -0.59 -2.71
CA ALA A 138 12.43 0.31 -3.00
C ALA A 138 11.05 -0.37 -2.78
N ASP A 139 10.96 -1.69 -3.02
CA ASP A 139 9.75 -2.47 -2.85
C ASP A 139 9.87 -3.43 -1.66
N LEU A 140 9.04 -3.22 -0.67
CA LEU A 140 9.00 -4.01 0.56
C LEU A 140 7.81 -4.98 0.62
N ASN A 141 7.19 -5.28 -0.51
CA ASN A 141 6.09 -6.24 -0.60
C ASN A 141 6.68 -7.63 -0.88
N ILE A 142 6.59 -8.55 0.06
CA ILE A 142 7.22 -9.87 -0.05
C ILE A 142 6.18 -10.94 -0.36
N GLY A 143 6.49 -11.78 -1.34
CA GLY A 143 5.66 -12.91 -1.74
C GLY A 143 6.16 -14.25 -1.25
N GLU A 144 7.48 -14.48 -1.38
CA GLU A 144 8.09 -15.74 -1.01
C GLU A 144 9.54 -15.57 -0.57
N ILE A 145 9.98 -16.35 0.40
CA ILE A 145 11.36 -16.42 0.86
C ILE A 145 11.80 -17.89 0.92
N THR A 146 13.03 -18.18 0.49
CA THR A 146 13.61 -19.49 0.64
C THR A 146 15.11 -19.45 0.88
N TYR A 147 15.60 -20.33 1.73
CA TYR A 147 17.03 -20.64 1.85
C TYR A 147 17.48 -21.58 0.74
N ASP A 148 18.72 -21.44 0.31
CA ASP A 148 19.39 -22.51 -0.41
C ASP A 148 19.65 -23.69 0.57
N PRO A 149 19.09 -24.88 0.30
CA PRO A 149 19.21 -26.02 1.23
C PRO A 149 20.65 -26.52 1.41
N ASN A 150 21.54 -26.20 0.47
CA ASN A 150 22.96 -26.61 0.53
C ASN A 150 23.85 -25.55 1.16
N ASN A 151 23.44 -24.29 1.12
CA ASN A 151 24.19 -23.16 1.68
C ASN A 151 23.24 -22.09 2.22
N PRO A 152 22.82 -22.16 3.49
CA PRO A 152 21.87 -21.20 4.07
C PRO A 152 22.35 -19.75 4.16
N SER A 153 23.61 -19.45 3.84
CA SER A 153 24.04 -18.05 3.63
C SER A 153 23.43 -17.48 2.36
N ILE A 154 22.92 -18.32 1.46
CA ILE A 154 22.20 -17.91 0.25
C ILE A 154 20.71 -17.92 0.55
N ILE A 155 20.07 -16.76 0.34
CA ILE A 155 18.62 -16.56 0.52
C ILE A 155 18.07 -15.94 -0.74
N TYR A 156 16.90 -16.38 -1.17
CA TYR A 156 16.15 -15.78 -2.26
C TYR A 156 14.86 -15.15 -1.73
N VAL A 157 14.56 -13.96 -2.20
CA VAL A 157 13.33 -13.22 -1.92
C VAL A 157 12.63 -12.91 -3.22
N GLY A 158 11.37 -13.32 -3.31
CA GLY A 158 10.45 -12.93 -4.36
C GLY A 158 9.49 -11.85 -3.86
N THR A 159 9.36 -10.78 -4.62
CA THR A 159 8.53 -9.63 -4.23
C THR A 159 7.13 -9.69 -4.83
N GLY A 160 6.19 -8.93 -4.24
CA GLY A 160 4.78 -8.86 -4.61
C GLY A 160 3.89 -9.85 -3.84
N ASP A 161 2.70 -9.42 -3.39
CA ASP A 161 1.78 -10.26 -2.61
C ASP A 161 1.01 -11.25 -3.50
N PRO A 162 1.26 -12.57 -3.42
CA PRO A 162 0.63 -13.58 -4.26
C PRO A 162 -0.86 -13.80 -3.92
N ASN A 163 -1.32 -13.40 -2.75
CA ASN A 163 -2.72 -13.50 -2.36
C ASN A 163 -3.60 -12.54 -3.16
N ILE A 164 -2.99 -11.51 -3.78
CA ILE A 164 -3.65 -10.54 -4.65
C ILE A 164 -4.94 -10.05 -3.98
N SER A 165 -4.76 -9.44 -2.81
CA SER A 165 -5.83 -8.88 -1.99
C SER A 165 -6.58 -7.75 -2.71
N GLY A 166 -7.32 -6.95 -2.01
CA GLY A 166 -8.11 -5.88 -2.58
C GLY A 166 -7.37 -4.94 -3.49
N TYR A 167 -6.30 -4.32 -3.01
CA TYR A 167 -5.34 -3.58 -3.81
C TYR A 167 -4.03 -4.35 -3.83
N PRO A 168 -3.70 -5.02 -4.94
CA PRO A 168 -2.53 -5.88 -5.00
C PRO A 168 -1.24 -5.12 -4.76
N LYS A 169 -0.46 -5.60 -3.83
CA LYS A 169 0.90 -5.15 -3.59
C LYS A 169 1.82 -5.77 -4.64
N ILE A 170 2.30 -4.95 -5.56
CA ILE A 170 3.15 -5.37 -6.69
C ILE A 170 4.61 -5.35 -6.24
N GLY A 171 5.41 -6.22 -6.81
CA GLY A 171 6.84 -6.31 -6.55
C GLY A 171 7.70 -6.03 -7.77
N SER A 172 9.00 -6.17 -7.60
CA SER A 172 10.05 -5.88 -8.59
C SER A 172 10.78 -7.12 -9.09
N GLY A 173 10.35 -8.33 -8.72
CA GLY A 173 10.99 -9.59 -9.12
C GLY A 173 11.76 -10.28 -8.01
N ILE A 174 12.91 -10.84 -8.33
CA ILE A 174 13.71 -11.69 -7.43
C ILE A 174 14.96 -10.97 -6.94
N PHE A 175 15.27 -11.18 -5.66
CA PHE A 175 16.51 -10.74 -5.03
C PHE A 175 17.23 -11.93 -4.40
N LYS A 176 18.56 -11.89 -4.38
CA LYS A 176 19.44 -12.91 -3.81
C LYS A 176 20.40 -12.27 -2.83
N SER A 177 20.49 -12.82 -1.63
CA SER A 177 21.58 -12.61 -0.70
C SER A 177 22.56 -13.79 -0.76
N ILE A 178 23.84 -13.52 -0.46
CA ILE A 178 24.91 -14.54 -0.34
C ILE A 178 25.60 -14.45 1.02
N ASP A 179 25.09 -13.61 1.90
CA ASP A 179 25.65 -13.29 3.21
C ASP A 179 24.62 -13.37 4.35
N GLY A 180 23.60 -14.23 4.18
CA GLY A 180 22.56 -14.47 5.18
C GLY A 180 21.59 -13.31 5.36
N GLY A 181 21.36 -12.52 4.31
CA GLY A 181 20.46 -11.37 4.33
C GLY A 181 21.14 -10.03 4.66
N GLY A 182 22.46 -9.99 4.78
CA GLY A 182 23.20 -8.76 5.05
C GLY A 182 23.22 -7.79 3.86
N SER A 183 23.13 -8.31 2.64
CA SER A 183 23.00 -7.53 1.41
C SER A 183 22.20 -8.28 0.35
N TRP A 184 21.58 -7.54 -0.58
CA TRP A 184 20.72 -8.10 -1.60
C TRP A 184 21.08 -7.66 -3.01
N ASN A 185 21.08 -8.60 -3.94
CA ASN A 185 21.34 -8.38 -5.35
C ASN A 185 20.09 -8.71 -6.16
N TYR A 186 19.64 -7.77 -6.96
CA TYR A 186 18.55 -7.98 -7.90
C TYR A 186 18.89 -9.04 -8.96
N LYS A 187 17.95 -9.95 -9.23
CA LYS A 187 18.11 -11.12 -10.11
C LYS A 187 17.09 -11.21 -11.23
N GLY A 188 16.37 -10.13 -11.52
CA GLY A 188 15.43 -10.08 -12.66
C GLY A 188 14.00 -10.48 -12.30
N LEU A 189 13.23 -10.84 -13.32
CA LEU A 189 11.80 -11.15 -13.27
C LEU A 189 10.90 -9.96 -12.86
N GLU A 190 11.31 -8.75 -13.17
CA GLU A 190 10.55 -7.54 -12.90
C GLU A 190 9.15 -7.57 -13.51
N GLU A 191 9.03 -7.98 -14.78
CA GLU A 191 7.74 -8.04 -15.48
C GLU A 191 6.80 -9.13 -14.93
N ALA A 192 7.33 -10.10 -14.19
CA ALA A 192 6.56 -11.12 -13.49
C ALA A 192 5.84 -10.56 -12.25
N SER A 193 6.31 -9.45 -11.71
CA SER A 193 5.64 -8.53 -10.76
C SER A 193 5.20 -9.13 -9.43
N ILE A 194 4.70 -10.36 -9.40
CA ILE A 194 4.25 -11.06 -8.19
C ILE A 194 4.82 -12.47 -8.23
N ILE A 195 5.72 -12.75 -7.29
CA ILE A 195 6.35 -14.06 -7.12
C ILE A 195 5.57 -14.84 -6.06
N SER A 196 5.09 -16.03 -6.42
CA SER A 196 4.25 -16.85 -5.54
C SER A 196 5.00 -17.99 -4.86
N ARG A 197 6.02 -18.56 -5.52
CA ARG A 197 6.91 -19.57 -4.92
C ARG A 197 8.31 -19.48 -5.52
N ILE A 198 9.30 -19.77 -4.68
CA ILE A 198 10.70 -20.00 -5.09
C ILE A 198 11.14 -21.33 -4.57
N HIS A 199 11.73 -22.15 -5.43
CA HIS A 199 12.25 -23.46 -5.06
C HIS A 199 13.67 -23.64 -5.57
N VAL A 200 14.63 -23.81 -4.65
CA VAL A 200 16.02 -24.13 -4.96
C VAL A 200 16.20 -25.63 -4.92
N ALA A 201 16.73 -26.21 -6.00
CA ALA A 201 16.87 -27.64 -6.12
C ALA A 201 17.92 -28.20 -5.15
N PRO A 202 17.55 -29.18 -4.27
CA PRO A 202 18.50 -29.69 -3.28
C PRO A 202 19.72 -30.40 -3.89
N SER A 203 19.62 -30.93 -5.10
CA SER A 203 20.73 -31.58 -5.79
C SER A 203 21.71 -30.57 -6.46
N ASN A 204 21.29 -29.32 -6.71
CA ASN A 204 22.13 -28.33 -7.37
C ASN A 204 21.57 -26.92 -7.13
N SER A 205 22.25 -26.10 -6.34
CA SER A 205 21.89 -24.71 -6.00
C SER A 205 21.79 -23.77 -7.20
N ASP A 206 22.35 -24.13 -8.37
CA ASP A 206 22.22 -23.34 -9.59
C ASP A 206 20.84 -23.50 -10.24
N ILE A 207 20.10 -24.57 -9.90
CA ILE A 207 18.76 -24.82 -10.43
C ILE A 207 17.72 -24.22 -9.50
N ILE A 208 16.97 -23.26 -10.03
CA ILE A 208 15.92 -22.56 -9.28
C ILE A 208 14.65 -22.52 -10.13
N TYR A 209 13.53 -22.83 -9.50
CA TYR A 209 12.20 -22.68 -10.08
C TYR A 209 11.45 -21.57 -9.37
N VAL A 210 10.77 -20.74 -10.16
CA VAL A 210 9.99 -19.60 -9.65
C VAL A 210 8.61 -19.61 -10.31
N SER A 211 7.56 -19.60 -9.50
CA SER A 211 6.21 -19.39 -9.99
C SER A 211 5.74 -17.96 -9.82
N THR A 212 4.92 -17.49 -10.76
CA THR A 212 4.55 -16.07 -10.86
C THR A 212 3.08 -15.87 -11.19
N MET A 213 2.50 -14.83 -10.60
CA MET A 213 1.12 -14.42 -10.87
C MET A 213 1.01 -13.31 -11.92
N GLY A 214 2.10 -12.58 -12.21
CA GLY A 214 2.11 -11.41 -13.10
C GLY A 214 1.27 -10.26 -12.59
N LEU A 215 1.13 -9.20 -13.38
CA LEU A 215 0.26 -8.07 -13.06
C LEU A 215 -1.22 -8.49 -13.12
N PRO A 216 -2.00 -8.33 -12.05
CA PRO A 216 -3.39 -8.79 -12.01
C PRO A 216 -4.35 -7.91 -12.79
N PHE A 217 -3.97 -6.68 -13.16
CA PHE A 217 -4.83 -5.70 -13.82
C PHE A 217 -4.76 -5.74 -15.35
N ILE A 218 -3.78 -6.41 -15.91
CA ILE A 218 -3.58 -6.52 -17.35
C ILE A 218 -3.32 -7.96 -17.76
N LYS A 219 -3.59 -8.24 -19.02
CA LYS A 219 -3.13 -9.47 -19.65
C LYS A 219 -1.63 -9.38 -19.91
N THR A 220 -0.90 -10.38 -19.44
CA THR A 220 0.56 -10.43 -19.61
C THR A 220 1.05 -11.85 -19.81
N THR A 221 2.05 -12.02 -20.66
CA THR A 221 2.74 -13.29 -20.86
C THR A 221 3.82 -13.59 -19.82
N ALA A 222 4.03 -12.71 -18.86
CA ALA A 222 5.02 -12.90 -17.79
C ALA A 222 4.53 -13.80 -16.62
N ARG A 223 3.34 -14.37 -16.77
CA ARG A 223 2.72 -15.30 -15.79
C ARG A 223 3.24 -16.73 -16.02
N GLY A 224 3.40 -17.51 -14.97
CA GLY A 224 3.71 -18.93 -15.11
C GLY A 224 4.87 -19.42 -14.26
N VAL A 225 5.72 -20.29 -14.84
CA VAL A 225 6.90 -20.84 -14.17
C VAL A 225 8.16 -20.48 -14.94
N TYR A 226 9.16 -20.01 -14.20
CA TYR A 226 10.51 -19.72 -14.71
C TYR A 226 11.52 -20.67 -14.07
N LYS A 227 12.58 -20.98 -14.82
CA LYS A 227 13.73 -21.79 -14.37
C LYS A 227 15.03 -21.04 -14.60
N SER A 228 15.88 -21.01 -13.61
CA SER A 228 17.30 -20.69 -13.72
C SER A 228 18.15 -21.96 -13.66
N THR A 229 19.31 -21.95 -14.30
CA THR A 229 20.35 -22.99 -14.22
C THR A 229 21.72 -22.41 -13.89
N ASP A 230 21.75 -21.16 -13.44
CA ASP A 230 22.95 -20.37 -13.14
C ASP A 230 22.81 -19.57 -11.84
N GLY A 231 22.03 -20.10 -10.88
CA GLY A 231 21.87 -19.49 -9.56
C GLY A 231 21.07 -18.18 -9.57
N GLY A 232 20.19 -17.97 -10.58
CA GLY A 232 19.33 -16.80 -10.72
C GLY A 232 19.89 -15.70 -11.61
N ASP A 233 21.03 -15.90 -12.27
CA ASP A 233 21.63 -14.89 -13.14
C ASP A 233 20.88 -14.75 -14.47
N SER A 234 20.24 -15.83 -14.94
CA SER A 234 19.32 -15.79 -16.09
C SER A 234 18.11 -16.70 -15.91
N TRP A 235 17.02 -16.40 -16.61
CA TRP A 235 15.75 -17.08 -16.46
C TRP A 235 15.18 -17.56 -17.80
N GLN A 236 14.62 -18.77 -17.80
CA GLN A 236 13.88 -19.34 -18.92
C GLN A 236 12.43 -19.53 -18.54
N HIS A 237 11.49 -18.97 -19.33
CA HIS A 237 10.07 -19.18 -19.15
C HIS A 237 9.69 -20.60 -19.57
N LYS A 238 9.24 -21.43 -18.64
CA LYS A 238 9.01 -22.85 -18.83
C LYS A 238 7.52 -23.26 -18.90
N LEU A 239 6.66 -22.52 -18.20
CA LEU A 239 5.22 -22.73 -18.29
C LEU A 239 4.52 -21.40 -18.45
N MET A 240 3.79 -21.25 -19.54
CA MET A 240 2.81 -20.19 -19.75
C MET A 240 1.46 -20.85 -20.04
N ILE A 241 0.53 -20.80 -19.07
CA ILE A 241 -0.82 -21.36 -19.25
C ILE A 241 -1.58 -20.48 -20.25
N ASN A 242 -1.72 -19.20 -19.94
CA ASN A 242 -2.21 -18.15 -20.84
C ASN A 242 -1.94 -16.75 -20.26
N ASP A 243 -2.35 -15.69 -20.94
CA ASP A 243 -2.12 -14.28 -20.55
C ASP A 243 -2.89 -13.81 -19.30
N SER A 244 -3.79 -14.62 -18.78
CA SER A 244 -4.71 -14.28 -17.68
C SER A 244 -4.60 -15.23 -16.48
N THR A 245 -3.81 -16.30 -16.60
CA THR A 245 -3.66 -17.35 -15.57
C THR A 245 -2.22 -17.36 -15.08
N GLY A 246 -2.01 -17.07 -13.80
CA GLY A 246 -0.72 -17.24 -13.14
C GLY A 246 -0.59 -18.62 -12.48
N VAL A 247 0.57 -18.88 -11.91
CA VAL A 247 0.84 -20.07 -11.07
C VAL A 247 0.94 -19.60 -9.62
N ILE A 248 -0.06 -19.98 -8.80
CA ILE A 248 -0.18 -19.51 -7.41
C ILE A 248 0.60 -20.38 -6.44
N ASP A 249 0.70 -21.66 -6.74
CA ASP A 249 1.41 -22.61 -5.88
C ASP A 249 2.20 -23.62 -6.72
N MET A 250 3.29 -24.10 -6.19
CA MET A 250 4.19 -25.04 -6.86
C MET A 250 4.90 -25.92 -5.83
N VAL A 251 4.98 -27.22 -6.13
CA VAL A 251 5.80 -28.16 -5.38
C VAL A 251 6.77 -28.88 -6.31
N VAL A 252 7.97 -29.09 -5.82
CA VAL A 252 9.04 -29.79 -6.54
C VAL A 252 9.43 -31.01 -5.72
N HIS A 253 9.59 -32.15 -6.39
CA HIS A 253 10.02 -33.40 -5.75
C HIS A 253 11.41 -33.22 -5.12
N PRO A 254 11.58 -33.49 -3.82
CA PRO A 254 12.81 -33.14 -3.10
C PRO A 254 14.03 -33.93 -3.52
N GLU A 255 13.85 -35.12 -4.10
CA GLU A 255 14.95 -35.99 -4.56
C GLU A 255 15.12 -36.01 -6.08
N ASP A 256 14.11 -35.55 -6.86
CA ASP A 256 14.17 -35.49 -8.34
C ASP A 256 13.64 -34.15 -8.86
N ASN A 257 14.57 -33.25 -9.14
CA ASN A 257 14.23 -31.90 -9.68
C ASN A 257 13.54 -31.90 -11.05
N ASN A 258 13.39 -33.05 -11.70
CA ASN A 258 12.64 -33.16 -12.94
C ASN A 258 11.14 -33.24 -12.70
N ILE A 259 10.69 -33.59 -11.50
CA ILE A 259 9.27 -33.75 -11.16
C ILE A 259 8.75 -32.49 -10.45
N LEU A 260 7.83 -31.78 -11.11
CA LEU A 260 7.22 -30.55 -10.61
C LEU A 260 5.72 -30.59 -10.79
N TYR A 261 5.01 -29.95 -9.87
CA TYR A 261 3.57 -29.69 -9.96
C TYR A 261 3.33 -28.20 -9.79
N ALA A 262 2.53 -27.61 -10.70
CA ALA A 262 2.22 -26.18 -10.73
C ALA A 262 0.70 -25.96 -10.77
N ALA A 263 0.19 -25.18 -9.85
CA ALA A 263 -1.23 -24.85 -9.72
C ALA A 263 -1.57 -23.50 -10.40
N GLY A 264 -2.34 -23.56 -11.48
CA GLY A 264 -2.82 -22.38 -12.18
C GLY A 264 -3.96 -21.68 -11.44
N TRP A 265 -4.02 -20.34 -11.52
CA TRP A 265 -5.11 -19.54 -10.98
C TRP A 265 -5.46 -18.37 -11.90
N ASN A 266 -6.75 -18.29 -12.30
CA ASN A 266 -7.30 -17.16 -13.04
C ASN A 266 -7.62 -16.00 -12.10
N ARG A 267 -6.61 -15.25 -11.68
CA ARG A 267 -6.77 -14.07 -10.83
C ARG A 267 -6.57 -12.80 -11.64
N ASN A 268 -7.66 -12.10 -11.88
CA ASN A 268 -7.63 -10.82 -12.58
C ASN A 268 -8.47 -9.80 -11.83
N ARG A 269 -8.01 -8.56 -11.84
CA ARG A 269 -8.59 -7.49 -11.05
C ARG A 269 -8.68 -6.20 -11.85
N SER A 270 -9.78 -5.45 -11.68
CA SER A 270 -9.91 -4.05 -12.12
C SER A 270 -10.81 -3.33 -11.13
N ASP A 271 -11.11 -2.06 -11.37
CA ASP A 271 -12.09 -1.28 -10.62
C ASP A 271 -13.46 -1.98 -10.49
N SER A 272 -13.87 -2.63 -11.56
CA SER A 272 -15.19 -3.23 -11.73
C SER A 272 -15.18 -4.76 -11.78
N LEU A 273 -14.00 -5.40 -11.82
CA LEU A 273 -13.87 -6.85 -11.95
C LEU A 273 -12.93 -7.43 -10.89
N SER A 274 -13.44 -8.34 -10.09
CA SER A 274 -12.65 -9.23 -9.24
C SER A 274 -12.86 -10.67 -9.68
N ARG A 275 -12.11 -11.13 -10.69
CA ARG A 275 -12.15 -12.52 -11.12
C ARG A 275 -11.29 -13.37 -10.20
N ILE A 276 -11.91 -14.32 -9.52
CA ILE A 276 -11.27 -15.26 -8.58
C ILE A 276 -11.37 -16.72 -9.02
N VAL A 277 -12.09 -16.97 -10.12
CA VAL A 277 -12.30 -18.32 -10.69
C VAL A 277 -12.17 -18.30 -12.21
N GLY A 278 -11.84 -19.43 -12.81
CA GLY A 278 -11.74 -19.55 -14.26
C GLY A 278 -11.47 -21.00 -14.71
N PRO A 279 -11.53 -21.27 -16.01
CA PRO A 279 -11.41 -22.62 -16.56
C PRO A 279 -9.98 -23.19 -16.48
N ASP A 280 -8.98 -22.31 -16.31
CA ASP A 280 -7.56 -22.69 -16.38
C ASP A 280 -6.93 -22.81 -14.98
N ALA A 281 -7.73 -22.78 -13.92
CA ALA A 281 -7.30 -23.18 -12.58
C ALA A 281 -7.16 -24.70 -12.55
N ARG A 282 -5.96 -25.18 -12.91
CA ARG A 282 -5.61 -26.59 -13.12
C ARG A 282 -4.23 -26.87 -12.55
N ILE A 283 -3.98 -28.15 -12.24
CA ILE A 283 -2.66 -28.62 -11.88
C ILE A 283 -1.94 -29.11 -13.14
N HIS A 284 -0.69 -28.68 -13.31
CA HIS A 284 0.19 -29.10 -14.39
C HIS A 284 1.39 -29.85 -13.78
N LYS A 285 1.77 -30.98 -14.36
CA LYS A 285 2.91 -31.81 -13.97
C LYS A 285 3.99 -31.75 -15.05
N SER A 286 5.23 -31.61 -14.64
CA SER A 286 6.42 -31.87 -15.46
C SER A 286 7.20 -33.06 -14.88
N ILE A 287 7.86 -33.81 -15.77
CA ILE A 287 8.78 -34.94 -15.43
C ILE A 287 10.14 -34.76 -16.09
N ASP A 288 10.43 -33.60 -16.64
CA ASP A 288 11.65 -33.27 -17.39
C ASP A 288 12.28 -31.93 -16.97
N GLY A 289 12.05 -31.55 -15.72
CA GLY A 289 12.60 -30.32 -15.15
C GLY A 289 11.96 -29.05 -15.70
N GLY A 290 10.69 -29.12 -16.04
CA GLY A 290 9.89 -28.01 -16.51
C GLY A 290 9.97 -27.78 -18.04
N ASP A 291 10.65 -28.63 -18.81
CA ASP A 291 10.76 -28.46 -20.26
C ASP A 291 9.44 -28.75 -20.96
N THR A 292 8.67 -29.73 -20.49
CA THR A 292 7.29 -29.99 -20.93
C THR A 292 6.34 -30.14 -19.75
N TRP A 293 5.07 -29.84 -19.98
CA TRP A 293 4.02 -29.87 -18.96
C TRP A 293 2.77 -30.59 -19.44
N THR A 294 2.20 -31.41 -18.59
CA THR A 294 0.94 -32.12 -18.82
C THR A 294 -0.09 -31.65 -17.78
N MET A 295 -1.27 -31.24 -18.23
CA MET A 295 -2.40 -30.92 -17.35
C MET A 295 -2.95 -32.21 -16.75
N LEU A 296 -3.12 -32.25 -15.43
CA LEU A 296 -3.66 -33.40 -14.71
C LEU A 296 -5.20 -33.36 -14.72
N GLU A 297 -5.81 -34.57 -14.87
CA GLU A 297 -7.27 -34.74 -14.86
C GLU A 297 -7.70 -35.80 -13.85
N GLY A 298 -7.22 -36.97 -13.89
CA GLY A 298 -7.39 -38.21 -13.08
C GLY A 298 -8.26 -38.15 -11.82
N GLY A 299 -9.52 -37.69 -11.88
CA GLY A 299 -10.41 -37.56 -10.72
C GLY A 299 -10.43 -36.18 -10.08
N LEU A 300 -9.60 -35.23 -10.57
CA LEU A 300 -9.63 -33.83 -10.12
C LEU A 300 -10.89 -33.10 -10.61
N PRO A 301 -11.35 -32.07 -9.89
CA PRO A 301 -12.51 -31.30 -10.32
C PRO A 301 -12.24 -30.56 -11.63
N ILE A 302 -13.15 -30.71 -12.60
CA ILE A 302 -13.07 -30.09 -13.92
C ILE A 302 -14.31 -29.20 -14.12
N ALA A 303 -14.24 -27.96 -13.71
CA ALA A 303 -15.31 -26.98 -13.93
C ALA A 303 -14.75 -25.62 -14.31
N ASN A 304 -15.58 -24.80 -14.95
CA ASN A 304 -15.20 -23.45 -15.37
C ASN A 304 -15.14 -22.43 -14.21
N GLN A 305 -15.42 -22.84 -12.99
CA GLN A 305 -15.49 -22.00 -11.81
C GLN A 305 -14.51 -22.43 -10.70
N MET A 306 -13.40 -23.04 -11.08
CA MET A 306 -12.32 -23.33 -10.14
C MET A 306 -11.50 -22.08 -9.85
N GLY A 307 -11.16 -21.88 -8.57
CA GLY A 307 -10.39 -20.78 -8.09
C GLY A 307 -8.96 -21.15 -7.75
N ARG A 308 -8.48 -20.62 -6.62
CA ARG A 308 -7.15 -20.93 -6.07
C ARG A 308 -7.01 -22.42 -5.77
N ILE A 309 -5.83 -22.95 -6.04
CA ILE A 309 -5.43 -24.30 -5.70
C ILE A 309 -4.19 -24.22 -4.83
N GLY A 310 -4.22 -24.80 -3.63
CA GLY A 310 -3.05 -24.99 -2.79
C GLY A 310 -2.48 -26.39 -2.98
N LEU A 311 -1.16 -26.52 -2.99
CA LEU A 311 -0.45 -27.79 -3.15
C LEU A 311 0.46 -28.08 -1.96
N THR A 312 0.54 -29.35 -1.55
CA THR A 312 1.56 -29.83 -0.64
C THR A 312 1.91 -31.27 -0.99
N MET A 313 3.17 -31.64 -0.73
CA MET A 313 3.70 -33.00 -0.96
C MET A 313 4.03 -33.64 0.37
N SER A 314 3.79 -34.93 0.51
CA SER A 314 4.19 -35.72 1.69
C SER A 314 5.71 -35.65 1.90
N GLY A 315 6.12 -35.65 3.16
CA GLY A 315 7.53 -35.86 3.53
C GLY A 315 7.94 -37.30 3.65
N GLN A 316 6.98 -38.24 3.64
CA GLN A 316 7.22 -39.68 3.80
C GLN A 316 7.21 -40.46 2.48
N ASP A 317 6.31 -40.09 1.59
CA ASP A 317 6.13 -40.70 0.28
C ASP A 317 5.81 -39.59 -0.74
N TYR A 318 6.78 -39.25 -1.56
CA TYR A 318 6.70 -38.13 -2.51
C TYR A 318 5.71 -38.36 -3.67
N ASP A 319 5.18 -39.59 -3.82
CA ASP A 319 4.05 -39.85 -4.73
C ASP A 319 2.71 -39.42 -4.13
N ASN A 320 2.67 -39.14 -2.82
CA ASN A 320 1.51 -38.57 -2.14
C ASN A 320 1.51 -37.04 -2.22
N ILE A 321 0.55 -36.49 -2.96
CA ILE A 321 0.37 -35.06 -3.12
C ILE A 321 -1.06 -34.69 -2.75
N TYR A 322 -1.20 -33.53 -2.13
CA TYR A 322 -2.51 -33.01 -1.69
C TYR A 322 -2.79 -31.70 -2.39
N ALA A 323 -4.05 -31.53 -2.80
CA ALA A 323 -4.51 -30.32 -3.48
C ALA A 323 -5.83 -29.83 -2.86
N SER A 324 -5.84 -28.60 -2.34
CA SER A 324 -7.07 -27.90 -1.96
C SER A 324 -7.63 -27.14 -3.16
N TYR A 325 -8.93 -27.22 -3.38
CA TYR A 325 -9.63 -26.49 -4.45
C TYR A 325 -10.66 -25.51 -3.88
N VAL A 326 -10.69 -24.33 -4.44
CA VAL A 326 -11.64 -23.27 -4.11
C VAL A 326 -12.59 -23.02 -5.28
N ASN A 327 -13.85 -22.70 -4.98
CA ASN A 327 -14.84 -22.25 -5.98
C ASN A 327 -15.71 -21.09 -5.44
N THR A 328 -16.67 -20.64 -6.25
CA THR A 328 -17.62 -19.58 -5.86
C THR A 328 -18.97 -20.12 -5.35
N GLY A 329 -19.13 -21.41 -5.15
CA GLY A 329 -20.43 -22.02 -4.79
C GLY A 329 -20.35 -22.93 -3.55
N GLY A 330 -19.15 -23.27 -3.09
CA GLY A 330 -18.94 -24.30 -2.07
C GLY A 330 -19.27 -25.70 -2.61
N SER A 331 -19.30 -26.69 -1.74
CA SER A 331 -19.86 -28.01 -2.03
C SER A 331 -21.41 -27.94 -2.05
N ASP A 332 -22.08 -28.89 -2.67
CA ASP A 332 -23.54 -28.97 -2.71
C ASP A 332 -24.20 -28.98 -1.31
N SER A 333 -23.43 -29.38 -0.29
CA SER A 333 -23.83 -29.40 1.12
C SER A 333 -23.58 -28.10 1.88
N CYS A 334 -22.83 -27.13 1.29
CA CYS A 334 -22.30 -25.94 1.98
C CYS A 334 -22.48 -24.66 1.16
N SER A 335 -23.67 -24.37 0.66
CA SER A 335 -23.96 -23.17 -0.17
C SER A 335 -24.26 -21.93 0.69
N ASN A 336 -23.25 -21.32 1.34
CA ASN A 336 -23.44 -20.12 2.16
C ASN A 336 -23.08 -18.79 1.46
N GLY A 337 -22.87 -18.79 0.14
CA GLY A 337 -22.45 -17.61 -0.62
C GLY A 337 -20.94 -17.32 -0.48
N GLY A 338 -20.41 -16.47 -1.35
CA GLY A 338 -18.99 -16.15 -1.40
C GLY A 338 -18.11 -17.25 -2.00
N SER A 339 -16.81 -17.16 -1.78
CA SER A 339 -15.81 -18.14 -2.20
C SER A 339 -15.55 -19.13 -1.07
N GLN A 340 -15.65 -20.44 -1.38
CA GLN A 340 -15.59 -21.53 -0.40
C GLN A 340 -14.56 -22.58 -0.79
N LEU A 341 -14.13 -23.39 0.17
CA LEU A 341 -13.41 -24.62 -0.11
C LEU A 341 -14.36 -25.59 -0.84
N LEU A 342 -13.97 -26.03 -2.02
CA LEU A 342 -14.71 -27.08 -2.72
C LEU A 342 -14.42 -28.46 -2.09
N GLY A 343 -13.14 -28.72 -1.81
CA GLY A 343 -12.66 -29.97 -1.20
C GLY A 343 -11.14 -30.05 -1.25
N ILE A 344 -10.61 -31.16 -0.75
CA ILE A 344 -9.21 -31.54 -0.78
C ILE A 344 -9.08 -32.87 -1.50
N TRP A 345 -8.14 -32.98 -2.43
CA TRP A 345 -7.83 -34.19 -3.18
C TRP A 345 -6.45 -34.69 -2.81
N LYS A 346 -6.32 -35.99 -2.73
CA LYS A 346 -5.06 -36.70 -2.52
C LYS A 346 -4.80 -37.65 -3.70
N THR A 347 -3.57 -37.72 -4.15
CA THR A 347 -3.02 -38.79 -4.99
C THR A 347 -2.00 -39.61 -4.19
N ASN A 348 -1.81 -40.87 -4.56
CA ASN A 348 -0.76 -41.74 -4.06
C ASN A 348 -0.03 -42.46 -5.22
N ASP A 349 -0.13 -41.92 -6.40
CA ASP A 349 0.51 -42.44 -7.63
C ASP A 349 1.09 -41.25 -8.45
N ALA A 350 1.66 -40.27 -7.77
CA ALA A 350 2.33 -39.11 -8.35
C ALA A 350 1.42 -38.28 -9.28
N GLY A 351 0.10 -38.31 -9.06
CA GLY A 351 -0.86 -37.46 -9.75
C GLY A 351 -1.62 -38.12 -10.90
N ASP A 352 -1.45 -39.43 -11.13
CA ASP A 352 -2.18 -40.16 -12.15
C ASP A 352 -3.68 -40.31 -11.79
N ASN A 353 -3.98 -40.58 -10.52
CA ASN A 353 -5.33 -40.68 -9.99
C ASN A 353 -5.47 -39.91 -8.67
N TRP A 354 -6.58 -39.19 -8.52
CA TRP A 354 -6.89 -38.40 -7.35
C TRP A 354 -8.22 -38.80 -6.72
N THR A 355 -8.24 -38.82 -5.40
CA THR A 355 -9.41 -39.12 -4.57
C THR A 355 -9.70 -37.96 -3.63
N GLU A 356 -10.95 -37.56 -3.53
CA GLU A 356 -11.37 -36.50 -2.60
C GLU A 356 -11.29 -37.00 -1.16
N ILE A 357 -10.69 -36.20 -0.29
CA ILE A 357 -10.70 -36.36 1.17
C ILE A 357 -11.99 -35.77 1.69
N ASN A 358 -12.68 -36.47 2.60
CA ASN A 358 -13.95 -36.00 3.13
C ASN A 358 -13.78 -34.70 3.96
N THR A 359 -14.40 -33.61 3.49
CA THR A 359 -14.47 -32.30 4.14
C THR A 359 -15.91 -31.88 4.39
N LEU A 360 -16.83 -32.84 4.49
CA LEU A 360 -18.25 -32.57 4.73
C LEU A 360 -18.52 -32.25 6.23
N PRO A 361 -19.61 -31.56 6.54
CA PRO A 361 -19.94 -31.16 7.92
C PRO A 361 -20.11 -32.30 8.92
N ASP A 362 -20.46 -33.51 8.46
CA ASP A 362 -20.57 -34.70 9.28
C ASP A 362 -19.23 -35.21 9.84
N THR A 363 -18.11 -34.75 9.25
CA THR A 363 -16.75 -35.00 9.75
C THR A 363 -16.25 -33.95 10.75
N GLY A 364 -17.07 -32.94 11.08
CA GLY A 364 -16.69 -31.80 11.91
C GLY A 364 -16.09 -30.62 11.13
N PHE A 365 -15.89 -30.73 9.81
CA PHE A 365 -15.39 -29.63 8.98
C PHE A 365 -16.51 -28.63 8.71
N PRO A 366 -16.38 -27.34 9.08
CA PRO A 366 -17.46 -26.39 8.92
C PRO A 366 -17.59 -25.90 7.47
N CYS A 367 -18.82 -25.66 7.04
CA CYS A 367 -19.12 -25.11 5.70
C CYS A 367 -18.45 -23.79 5.38
N ASN A 368 -18.11 -22.99 6.41
CA ASN A 368 -17.45 -21.70 6.24
C ASN A 368 -16.01 -21.69 6.80
N ALA A 369 -15.33 -22.81 6.75
CA ALA A 369 -13.95 -22.95 7.27
C ALA A 369 -13.01 -21.85 6.80
N LEU A 370 -13.21 -21.33 5.58
CA LEU A 370 -12.41 -20.27 4.97
C LEU A 370 -13.15 -18.89 4.99
N GLY A 371 -14.18 -18.72 5.82
CA GLY A 371 -14.86 -17.45 6.08
C GLY A 371 -15.55 -16.77 4.89
N GLY A 372 -15.78 -17.47 3.77
CA GLY A 372 -16.27 -16.88 2.52
C GLY A 372 -15.19 -16.22 1.66
N PHE A 373 -13.94 -16.23 2.12
CA PHE A 373 -12.75 -15.64 1.47
C PHE A 373 -11.75 -16.69 0.99
N ALA A 374 -12.21 -17.87 0.60
CA ALA A 374 -11.36 -18.98 0.20
C ALA A 374 -10.39 -18.63 -0.95
N TRP A 375 -10.74 -17.67 -1.80
CA TRP A 375 -9.83 -17.14 -2.83
C TRP A 375 -8.58 -16.49 -2.25
N TYR A 376 -8.67 -15.97 -1.03
CA TYR A 376 -7.56 -15.32 -0.32
C TYR A 376 -6.68 -16.34 0.43
N PHE A 377 -7.29 -17.39 0.94
CA PHE A 377 -6.67 -18.51 1.63
C PHE A 377 -6.51 -19.72 0.71
N GLY A 378 -6.98 -20.89 1.17
CA GLY A 378 -7.06 -22.11 0.37
C GLY A 378 -5.72 -22.84 0.27
N GLN A 379 -4.86 -22.68 1.26
CA GLN A 379 -3.65 -23.47 1.40
C GLN A 379 -3.93 -24.74 2.21
N VAL A 380 -3.28 -25.83 1.81
CA VAL A 380 -3.23 -27.11 2.53
C VAL A 380 -1.79 -27.42 2.89
N ARG A 381 -1.57 -27.95 4.09
CA ARG A 381 -0.25 -28.45 4.53
C ARG A 381 -0.41 -29.85 5.12
N VAL A 382 0.53 -30.73 4.82
CA VAL A 382 0.61 -32.06 5.41
C VAL A 382 1.81 -32.11 6.34
N ASN A 383 1.62 -32.77 7.49
CA ASN A 383 2.73 -33.01 8.42
C ASN A 383 3.79 -33.88 7.73
N PRO A 384 5.05 -33.47 7.64
CA PRO A 384 6.08 -34.22 6.94
C PRO A 384 6.36 -35.60 7.57
N ASN A 385 5.89 -35.86 8.79
CA ASN A 385 6.07 -37.12 9.52
C ASN A 385 4.79 -37.99 9.57
N ASP A 386 3.62 -37.47 9.11
CA ASP A 386 2.37 -38.25 9.10
C ASP A 386 1.43 -37.77 7.98
N ASP A 387 1.24 -38.60 6.98
CA ASP A 387 0.37 -38.35 5.81
C ASP A 387 -1.13 -38.24 6.14
N ASN A 388 -1.53 -38.64 7.35
CA ASN A 388 -2.92 -38.50 7.81
C ASN A 388 -3.16 -37.21 8.56
N ASP A 389 -2.09 -36.48 8.91
CA ASP A 389 -2.14 -35.21 9.63
C ASP A 389 -2.09 -34.03 8.65
N ILE A 390 -3.28 -33.49 8.35
CA ILE A 390 -3.47 -32.51 7.28
C ILE A 390 -4.10 -31.23 7.87
N PHE A 391 -3.57 -30.09 7.49
CA PHE A 391 -4.00 -28.78 7.91
C PHE A 391 -4.59 -27.98 6.75
N VAL A 392 -5.67 -27.24 7.01
CA VAL A 392 -6.28 -26.28 6.08
C VAL A 392 -6.24 -24.89 6.70
N LEU A 393 -5.59 -23.99 5.99
CA LEU A 393 -5.37 -22.60 6.42
C LEU A 393 -6.50 -21.69 5.89
N GLY A 394 -7.10 -20.94 6.79
CA GLY A 394 -8.20 -20.02 6.50
C GLY A 394 -8.29 -18.95 7.58
N VAL A 395 -9.50 -18.40 7.79
CA VAL A 395 -9.76 -17.51 8.94
C VAL A 395 -9.39 -18.19 10.26
N ASP A 396 -9.83 -19.44 10.44
CA ASP A 396 -9.27 -20.36 11.43
C ASP A 396 -8.39 -21.40 10.74
N MET A 397 -7.70 -22.26 11.49
CA MET A 397 -6.96 -23.41 10.97
C MET A 397 -7.65 -24.70 11.38
N TRP A 398 -7.88 -25.57 10.41
CA TRP A 398 -8.54 -26.86 10.61
C TRP A 398 -7.55 -28.01 10.39
N ARG A 399 -7.70 -29.07 11.15
CA ARG A 399 -6.77 -30.24 11.16
C ARG A 399 -7.55 -31.54 11.16
N THR A 400 -7.04 -32.53 10.46
CA THR A 400 -7.39 -33.95 10.63
C THR A 400 -6.14 -34.73 10.97
N LYS A 401 -6.27 -35.71 11.87
CA LYS A 401 -5.22 -36.67 12.23
C LYS A 401 -5.52 -38.11 11.72
N ASP A 402 -6.58 -38.26 10.94
CA ASP A 402 -7.05 -39.57 10.45
C ASP A 402 -7.40 -39.55 8.94
N GLY A 403 -6.72 -38.65 8.19
CA GLY A 403 -6.82 -38.57 6.74
C GLY A 403 -8.16 -38.05 6.23
N GLY A 404 -8.86 -37.23 7.03
CA GLY A 404 -10.12 -36.59 6.66
C GLY A 404 -11.38 -37.26 7.22
N SER A 405 -11.25 -38.31 8.07
CA SER A 405 -12.43 -38.92 8.69
C SER A 405 -13.05 -38.02 9.76
N ASN A 406 -12.22 -37.29 10.50
CA ASN A 406 -12.64 -36.29 11.48
C ASN A 406 -11.77 -35.05 11.39
N TRP A 407 -12.39 -33.88 11.58
CA TRP A 407 -11.72 -32.58 11.57
C TRP A 407 -11.97 -31.82 12.86
N GLU A 408 -10.94 -31.17 13.35
CA GLU A 408 -10.97 -30.30 14.53
C GLU A 408 -10.28 -28.97 14.25
N ARG A 409 -10.55 -27.97 15.09
CA ARG A 409 -9.84 -26.69 15.00
C ARG A 409 -8.45 -26.86 15.64
N ALA A 410 -7.40 -26.50 14.89
CA ALA A 410 -6.00 -26.60 15.32
C ALA A 410 -5.45 -25.32 15.97
N VAL A 411 -6.28 -24.29 16.14
CA VAL A 411 -5.95 -23.02 16.80
C VAL A 411 -7.13 -22.59 17.65
N PRO A 412 -6.96 -21.77 18.70
CA PRO A 412 -8.06 -21.08 19.33
C PRO A 412 -8.91 -20.30 18.33
N SER A 413 -10.23 -20.17 18.58
CA SER A 413 -11.09 -19.37 17.69
C SER A 413 -10.55 -17.95 17.56
N TRP A 414 -10.54 -17.42 16.34
CA TRP A 414 -10.15 -16.05 16.05
C TRP A 414 -10.85 -15.02 16.97
N SER A 415 -12.07 -15.31 17.39
CA SER A 415 -12.84 -14.44 18.29
C SER A 415 -12.27 -14.31 19.70
N THR A 416 -11.31 -15.16 20.09
CA THR A 416 -10.61 -15.07 21.37
C THR A 416 -9.37 -14.20 21.32
N TYR A 417 -8.91 -13.85 20.14
CA TYR A 417 -7.66 -13.13 19.88
C TYR A 417 -6.39 -13.81 20.42
N ALA A 418 -6.47 -15.06 20.83
CA ALA A 418 -5.30 -15.82 21.29
C ALA A 418 -4.37 -16.24 20.16
N VAL A 419 -4.92 -16.48 18.96
CA VAL A 419 -4.21 -16.59 17.69
C VAL A 419 -4.96 -15.76 16.68
N HIS A 420 -4.25 -14.85 15.98
CA HIS A 420 -4.89 -13.95 15.05
C HIS A 420 -5.62 -14.70 13.92
N ALA A 421 -6.68 -14.10 13.39
CA ALA A 421 -7.36 -14.59 12.18
C ALA A 421 -6.41 -14.67 10.98
N ASP A 422 -6.88 -15.30 9.89
CA ASP A 422 -6.28 -15.20 8.56
C ASP A 422 -4.87 -15.80 8.47
N LYS A 423 -4.82 -17.15 8.28
CA LYS A 423 -3.59 -17.95 8.23
C LYS A 423 -3.08 -18.05 6.81
N HIS A 424 -1.78 -17.71 6.60
CA HIS A 424 -1.16 -17.64 5.29
C HIS A 424 -0.10 -18.70 5.03
N ASP A 425 0.65 -19.10 6.05
CA ASP A 425 1.65 -20.16 5.91
C ASP A 425 1.81 -20.95 7.20
N LEU A 426 2.22 -22.21 7.09
CA LEU A 426 2.52 -23.12 8.19
C LEU A 426 3.76 -23.91 7.86
N ILE A 427 4.79 -23.77 8.68
CA ILE A 427 6.09 -24.44 8.55
C ILE A 427 6.24 -25.47 9.66
N PHE A 428 6.81 -26.64 9.32
CA PHE A 428 7.20 -27.66 10.27
C PHE A 428 8.71 -27.71 10.42
N ASP A 429 9.18 -27.66 11.66
CA ASP A 429 10.58 -27.84 12.04
C ASP A 429 10.66 -28.90 13.14
N GLY A 430 10.73 -30.17 12.77
CA GLY A 430 10.55 -31.29 13.66
C GLY A 430 9.13 -31.39 14.22
N ILE A 431 8.99 -31.23 15.54
CA ILE A 431 7.68 -31.13 16.22
C ILE A 431 7.15 -29.71 16.32
N ARG A 432 8.00 -28.74 16.04
CA ARG A 432 7.68 -27.32 16.07
C ARG A 432 6.87 -26.94 14.85
N MET A 433 5.83 -26.14 15.07
CA MET A 433 5.02 -25.54 14.03
C MET A 433 5.12 -24.02 14.15
N ILE A 434 5.36 -23.35 13.04
CA ILE A 434 5.42 -21.88 12.97
C ILE A 434 4.34 -21.43 11.98
N LEU A 435 3.44 -20.58 12.46
CA LEU A 435 2.23 -20.14 11.76
C LEU A 435 2.30 -18.66 11.43
N ALA A 436 2.12 -18.32 10.16
CA ALA A 436 2.00 -16.95 9.65
C ALA A 436 0.53 -16.52 9.58
N THR A 437 0.24 -15.30 10.06
CA THR A 437 -1.11 -14.73 10.08
C THR A 437 -1.13 -13.24 9.67
N ASP A 438 -2.31 -12.62 9.58
CA ASP A 438 -2.45 -11.16 9.40
C ASP A 438 -2.09 -10.34 10.67
N GLY A 439 -1.85 -11.01 11.80
CA GLY A 439 -1.45 -10.38 13.06
C GLY A 439 -0.07 -10.76 13.56
N GLY A 440 0.75 -11.41 12.74
CA GLY A 440 2.10 -11.80 13.13
C GLY A 440 2.38 -13.30 13.02
N ILE A 441 3.32 -13.77 13.83
CA ILE A 441 3.86 -15.13 13.80
C ILE A 441 3.57 -15.83 15.12
N TYR A 442 3.10 -17.06 15.06
CA TYR A 442 2.81 -17.89 16.22
C TYR A 442 3.59 -19.20 16.16
N GLU A 443 3.94 -19.74 17.32
CA GLU A 443 4.66 -20.99 17.45
C GLU A 443 3.89 -21.98 18.32
N SER A 444 3.90 -23.25 17.93
CA SER A 444 3.51 -24.39 18.78
C SER A 444 4.62 -25.43 18.81
N THR A 445 4.91 -25.94 20.02
CA THR A 445 5.88 -27.03 20.25
C THR A 445 5.24 -28.27 20.87
N ASP A 446 3.91 -28.29 20.97
CA ASP A 446 3.12 -29.34 21.63
C ASP A 446 1.99 -29.89 20.73
N ASP A 447 2.27 -30.03 19.43
CA ASP A 447 1.35 -30.64 18.45
C ASP A 447 0.07 -29.78 18.23
N ALA A 448 0.21 -28.46 18.21
CA ALA A 448 -0.86 -27.44 18.06
C ALA A 448 -1.86 -27.37 19.24
N GLU A 449 -1.54 -27.96 20.41
CA GLU A 449 -2.38 -27.82 21.60
C GLU A 449 -2.35 -26.39 22.16
N ASN A 450 -1.17 -25.76 22.16
CA ASN A 450 -0.97 -24.37 22.57
C ASN A 450 -0.15 -23.62 21.53
N TRP A 451 -0.47 -22.32 21.38
CA TRP A 451 0.23 -21.40 20.49
C TRP A 451 0.74 -20.21 21.29
N VAL A 452 1.96 -19.78 20.98
CA VAL A 452 2.61 -18.61 21.59
C VAL A 452 2.88 -17.61 20.50
N ASP A 453 2.55 -16.34 20.74
CA ASP A 453 2.88 -15.22 19.86
C ASP A 453 4.39 -14.95 19.89
N ILE A 454 4.99 -14.83 18.72
CA ILE A 454 6.39 -14.41 18.57
C ILE A 454 6.39 -12.89 18.40
N GLU A 455 6.71 -12.20 19.48
CA GLU A 455 6.68 -10.75 19.61
C GLU A 455 7.96 -10.07 19.10
N ASN A 456 8.11 -8.76 19.34
CA ASN A 456 9.25 -7.92 18.95
C ASN A 456 9.38 -7.61 17.45
N ILE A 457 8.31 -7.82 16.66
CA ILE A 457 8.32 -7.45 15.23
C ILE A 457 7.43 -6.23 15.02
N VAL A 458 8.03 -5.06 14.87
CA VAL A 458 7.28 -3.83 14.58
C VAL A 458 7.03 -3.71 13.08
N ALA A 459 5.90 -4.28 12.64
CA ALA A 459 5.48 -4.29 11.24
C ALA A 459 4.03 -3.85 11.05
N THR A 460 3.36 -3.40 12.11
CA THR A 460 1.94 -3.02 12.13
C THR A 460 1.63 -1.97 11.05
N GLN A 461 0.46 -2.14 10.40
CA GLN A 461 -0.01 -1.34 9.28
C GLN A 461 -1.04 -0.31 9.75
N PHE A 462 -0.58 0.86 10.22
CA PHE A 462 -1.47 1.91 10.68
C PHE A 462 -2.10 2.67 9.50
N TYR A 463 -3.43 2.84 9.56
CA TYR A 463 -4.20 3.72 8.69
C TYR A 463 -4.23 5.15 9.24
N ARG A 464 -4.48 5.31 10.54
CA ARG A 464 -4.57 6.59 11.21
C ARG A 464 -3.96 6.52 12.61
N ILE A 465 -3.52 7.68 13.11
CA ILE A 465 -2.98 7.85 14.46
C ILE A 465 -3.69 8.99 15.17
N GLY A 466 -3.52 9.10 16.49
CA GLY A 466 -4.10 10.18 17.27
C GLY A 466 -3.18 10.66 18.39
N TYR A 467 -3.21 11.96 18.64
CA TYR A 467 -2.49 12.59 19.74
C TYR A 467 -3.36 12.67 20.99
N ASN A 468 -2.87 12.13 22.10
CA ASN A 468 -3.52 12.22 23.40
C ASN A 468 -2.88 13.30 24.28
N PRO A 469 -3.52 14.46 24.48
CA PRO A 469 -2.94 15.55 25.28
C PRO A 469 -2.79 15.21 26.77
N HIS A 470 -3.48 14.19 27.27
CA HIS A 470 -3.41 13.74 28.66
C HIS A 470 -2.27 12.73 28.90
N ARG A 471 -1.74 12.13 27.82
CA ARG A 471 -0.65 11.14 27.85
C ARG A 471 0.28 11.34 26.65
N PRO A 472 1.05 12.45 26.63
CA PRO A 472 1.87 12.81 25.47
C PRO A 472 3.00 11.80 25.17
N ASP A 473 3.39 10.96 26.13
CA ASP A 473 4.40 9.91 25.96
C ASP A 473 3.79 8.56 25.48
N TRP A 474 2.50 8.54 25.16
CA TRP A 474 1.82 7.38 24.59
C TRP A 474 1.29 7.69 23.21
N TYR A 475 1.48 6.76 22.29
CA TYR A 475 1.11 6.86 20.89
C TYR A 475 -0.04 5.91 20.60
N TYR A 476 -1.00 6.37 19.80
CA TYR A 476 -2.24 5.66 19.53
C TYR A 476 -2.52 5.61 18.05
N GLY A 477 -3.10 4.51 17.58
CA GLY A 477 -3.50 4.42 16.19
C GLY A 477 -4.41 3.24 15.90
N GLY A 478 -5.08 3.34 14.77
CA GLY A 478 -5.91 2.30 14.18
C GLY A 478 -5.20 1.63 13.01
N ALA A 479 -5.19 0.30 13.01
CA ALA A 479 -4.43 -0.52 12.08
C ALA A 479 -5.31 -1.50 11.31
N GLN A 480 -4.85 -1.87 10.11
CA GLN A 480 -5.49 -2.90 9.29
C GLN A 480 -5.53 -4.22 10.07
N ASP A 481 -6.70 -4.88 10.08
CA ASP A 481 -6.99 -6.19 10.66
C ASP A 481 -6.72 -6.30 12.19
N ASN A 482 -6.11 -5.28 12.81
CA ASN A 482 -5.59 -5.30 14.16
C ASN A 482 -6.26 -4.31 15.14
N GLY A 483 -7.27 -3.59 14.69
CA GLY A 483 -8.05 -2.66 15.50
C GLY A 483 -7.29 -1.40 15.89
N THR A 484 -7.70 -0.80 17.03
CA THR A 484 -7.05 0.39 17.59
C THR A 484 -6.27 0.00 18.84
N SER A 485 -5.05 0.50 18.96
CA SER A 485 -4.13 0.22 20.08
C SER A 485 -3.38 1.48 20.51
N GLY A 486 -2.71 1.42 21.66
CA GLY A 486 -1.88 2.53 22.15
C GLY A 486 -0.82 2.07 23.13
N GLY A 487 0.34 2.73 23.14
CA GLY A 487 1.47 2.42 24.00
C GLY A 487 2.72 3.23 23.62
N ASN A 488 3.88 2.75 23.99
CA ASN A 488 5.18 3.34 23.62
C ASN A 488 6.29 2.28 23.63
N ALA A 489 7.53 2.68 23.35
CA ALA A 489 8.68 1.79 23.30
C ALA A 489 9.01 1.10 24.64
N GLU A 490 8.60 1.65 25.79
CA GLU A 490 8.85 1.05 27.10
C GLU A 490 8.04 -0.23 27.32
N ILE A 491 6.87 -0.31 26.70
CA ILE A 491 5.95 -1.46 26.76
C ILE A 491 5.74 -2.06 25.38
N ILE A 492 6.77 -2.13 24.55
CA ILE A 492 6.69 -2.43 23.12
C ILE A 492 5.89 -3.72 22.81
N ASN A 493 5.94 -4.72 23.69
CA ASN A 493 5.22 -5.99 23.57
C ASN A 493 3.97 -6.08 24.45
N GLU A 494 3.50 -4.97 24.98
CA GLU A 494 2.35 -4.92 25.90
C GLU A 494 1.34 -3.85 25.48
N TRP A 495 1.31 -3.47 24.18
CA TRP A 495 0.33 -2.50 23.71
C TRP A 495 -1.08 -3.09 23.82
N PRO A 496 -1.97 -2.48 24.64
CA PRO A 496 -3.35 -2.94 24.75
C PRO A 496 -4.13 -2.64 23.48
N ARG A 497 -4.98 -3.58 23.08
CA ARG A 497 -5.99 -3.36 22.05
C ARG A 497 -7.19 -2.65 22.67
N LEU A 498 -7.52 -1.47 22.17
CA LEU A 498 -8.62 -0.63 22.63
C LEU A 498 -9.94 -0.94 21.90
N SER A 499 -9.87 -1.27 20.62
CA SER A 499 -11.03 -1.61 19.78
C SER A 499 -10.64 -2.65 18.74
N GLY A 500 -11.58 -3.45 18.25
CA GLY A 500 -11.35 -4.46 17.21
C GLY A 500 -11.83 -4.01 15.83
N GLY A 501 -11.65 -4.89 14.83
CA GLY A 501 -11.91 -4.65 13.41
C GLY A 501 -10.71 -3.99 12.72
N ASP A 502 -10.91 -3.33 11.60
CA ASP A 502 -9.92 -2.38 11.07
C ASP A 502 -10.07 -1.08 11.85
N GLY A 503 -9.00 -0.65 12.51
CA GLY A 503 -8.96 0.59 13.24
C GLY A 503 -8.58 1.76 12.34
N PHE A 504 -9.12 2.96 12.66
CA PHE A 504 -8.80 4.22 12.01
C PHE A 504 -8.51 5.30 13.05
N THR A 505 -8.98 6.52 12.81
CA THR A 505 -8.75 7.65 13.71
C THR A 505 -9.20 7.34 15.12
N ILE A 506 -8.35 7.66 16.07
CA ILE A 506 -8.65 7.80 17.50
C ILE A 506 -8.45 9.25 17.89
N ASP A 507 -9.44 9.87 18.50
CA ASP A 507 -9.38 11.28 18.91
C ASP A 507 -9.83 11.46 20.35
N PHE A 508 -9.20 12.36 21.07
CA PHE A 508 -9.35 12.52 22.53
C PHE A 508 -9.97 13.88 22.84
N ASP A 509 -10.90 13.89 23.79
CA ASP A 509 -11.37 15.15 24.37
C ASP A 509 -10.22 15.84 25.14
N PRO A 510 -9.76 17.03 24.73
CA PRO A 510 -8.64 17.68 25.39
C PRO A 510 -8.96 18.20 26.79
N SER A 511 -10.23 18.24 27.20
CA SER A 511 -10.68 18.71 28.51
C SER A 511 -10.99 17.57 29.50
N ASP A 512 -11.21 16.34 29.01
CA ASP A 512 -11.57 15.19 29.84
C ASP A 512 -10.88 13.90 29.36
N SER A 513 -9.94 13.40 30.12
CA SER A 513 -9.18 12.19 29.82
C SER A 513 -10.00 10.90 29.79
N MET A 514 -11.23 10.93 30.29
CA MET A 514 -12.14 9.78 30.29
C MET A 514 -12.91 9.65 28.97
N ILE A 515 -12.89 10.71 28.14
CA ILE A 515 -13.65 10.78 26.90
C ILE A 515 -12.72 10.67 25.70
N TYR A 516 -12.93 9.66 24.89
CA TYR A 516 -12.29 9.55 23.57
C TYR A 516 -13.13 8.75 22.60
N TYR A 517 -12.81 8.89 21.33
CA TYR A 517 -13.56 8.32 20.21
C TYR A 517 -12.67 7.37 19.43
N VAL A 518 -13.21 6.22 19.00
CA VAL A 518 -12.53 5.25 18.14
C VAL A 518 -13.38 4.95 16.92
N LEU A 519 -12.73 4.92 15.77
CA LEU A 519 -13.37 4.59 14.51
C LEU A 519 -12.95 3.20 14.04
N SER A 520 -13.92 2.42 13.60
CA SER A 520 -13.68 1.25 12.77
C SER A 520 -14.38 1.38 11.42
N GLN A 521 -14.14 0.43 10.52
CA GLN A 521 -14.52 0.48 9.12
C GLN A 521 -15.96 0.96 8.86
N ASN A 522 -16.12 1.71 7.76
CA ASN A 522 -17.40 2.23 7.29
C ASN A 522 -18.13 3.14 8.30
N GLY A 523 -17.39 4.02 8.96
CA GLY A 523 -17.96 5.01 9.87
C GLY A 523 -18.56 4.42 11.14
N ASN A 524 -18.07 3.28 11.59
CA ASN A 524 -18.49 2.70 12.86
C ASN A 524 -17.82 3.41 14.04
N LEU A 525 -18.23 4.66 14.26
CA LEU A 525 -17.73 5.51 15.34
C LEU A 525 -18.32 5.11 16.69
N ARG A 526 -17.45 5.02 17.69
CA ARG A 526 -17.79 4.72 19.08
C ARG A 526 -17.14 5.73 20.01
N VAL A 527 -17.73 5.94 21.16
CA VAL A 527 -17.24 6.84 22.22
C VAL A 527 -17.17 6.10 23.56
N THR A 528 -16.17 6.42 24.34
CA THR A 528 -16.09 6.05 25.75
C THR A 528 -16.26 7.29 26.63
N PHE A 529 -16.88 7.14 27.78
CA PHE A 529 -17.05 8.14 28.86
C PHE A 529 -16.39 7.69 30.15
N ASP A 530 -15.73 6.54 30.14
CA ASP A 530 -15.15 5.88 31.32
C ASP A 530 -13.68 5.47 31.12
N GLY A 531 -13.00 6.10 30.18
CA GLY A 531 -11.56 5.87 29.92
C GLY A 531 -11.27 4.57 29.16
N GLY A 532 -12.29 3.96 28.52
CA GLY A 532 -12.16 2.78 27.70
C GLY A 532 -12.67 1.48 28.33
N ASP A 533 -13.24 1.57 29.54
CA ASP A 533 -13.85 0.39 30.16
C ASP A 533 -15.09 -0.08 29.39
N SER A 534 -15.84 0.87 28.78
CA SER A 534 -16.93 0.58 27.86
C SER A 534 -17.00 1.54 26.67
N PHE A 535 -17.66 1.12 25.59
CA PHE A 535 -17.85 1.94 24.40
C PHE A 535 -19.29 1.93 23.91
N ASP A 536 -19.86 3.12 23.77
CA ASP A 536 -21.17 3.34 23.20
C ASP A 536 -21.10 3.72 21.71
N SER A 537 -22.21 3.52 20.98
CA SER A 537 -22.31 3.92 19.58
C SER A 537 -22.43 5.44 19.46
N ALA A 538 -21.52 6.09 18.77
CA ALA A 538 -21.53 7.52 18.49
C ALA A 538 -22.08 7.86 17.09
N ARG A 539 -23.18 7.19 16.64
CA ARG A 539 -23.71 7.32 15.27
C ARG A 539 -25.14 7.85 15.18
N SER A 540 -25.71 8.29 16.31
CA SER A 540 -27.10 8.76 16.36
C SER A 540 -27.29 10.03 15.51
N GLY A 541 -28.16 9.99 14.50
CA GLY A 541 -28.45 11.12 13.60
C GLY A 541 -27.80 11.06 12.24
N PHE A 542 -26.89 10.11 11.95
CA PHE A 542 -26.41 9.90 10.59
C PHE A 542 -27.52 9.36 9.68
N ASP A 543 -27.56 9.84 8.44
CA ASP A 543 -28.46 9.32 7.41
C ASP A 543 -27.91 8.00 6.83
N ASN A 544 -28.50 6.89 7.22
CA ASN A 544 -28.09 5.56 6.75
C ASN A 544 -28.34 5.32 5.24
N SER A 545 -28.97 6.27 4.54
CA SER A 545 -29.11 6.20 3.09
C SER A 545 -27.87 6.68 2.35
N GLU A 546 -26.96 7.43 3.00
CA GLU A 546 -25.71 7.88 2.41
C GLU A 546 -24.62 6.80 2.42
N GLY A 547 -23.75 6.85 1.42
CA GLY A 547 -22.52 6.08 1.38
C GLY A 547 -21.55 6.44 2.50
N THR A 548 -20.69 5.51 2.88
CA THR A 548 -19.62 5.71 3.86
C THR A 548 -18.30 5.31 3.26
N ASN A 549 -17.27 6.12 3.51
CA ASN A 549 -15.90 5.76 3.21
C ASN A 549 -15.48 4.57 4.09
N TRP A 550 -14.55 3.77 3.60
CA TRP A 550 -13.86 2.76 4.41
C TRP A 550 -13.21 3.41 5.63
N ASP A 551 -12.44 4.47 5.38
CA ASP A 551 -11.87 5.39 6.35
C ASP A 551 -12.72 6.67 6.39
N THR A 552 -13.76 6.69 7.21
CA THR A 552 -14.69 7.82 7.31
C THR A 552 -14.08 8.94 8.13
N PRO A 553 -13.81 10.14 7.56
CA PRO A 553 -13.15 11.21 8.30
C PRO A 553 -14.04 11.79 9.39
N TYR A 554 -13.45 12.00 10.58
CA TYR A 554 -14.05 12.76 11.67
C TYR A 554 -12.96 13.40 12.53
N PHE A 555 -13.32 14.44 13.30
CA PHE A 555 -12.44 15.04 14.31
C PHE A 555 -13.25 15.75 15.40
N VAL A 556 -12.63 15.94 16.57
CA VAL A 556 -13.12 16.79 17.68
C VAL A 556 -12.71 18.23 17.42
N SER A 557 -13.67 19.18 17.50
CA SER A 557 -13.40 20.60 17.29
C SER A 557 -12.38 21.16 18.28
N LYS A 558 -11.42 21.93 17.77
CA LYS A 558 -10.44 22.65 18.61
C LYS A 558 -11.04 23.85 19.35
N HIS A 559 -12.22 24.34 18.91
CA HIS A 559 -12.91 25.48 19.54
C HIS A 559 -13.83 25.06 20.69
N ASP A 560 -14.48 23.89 20.57
CA ASP A 560 -15.35 23.31 21.59
C ASP A 560 -15.23 21.79 21.55
N PRO A 561 -14.64 21.12 22.55
CA PRO A 561 -14.45 19.68 22.57
C PRO A 561 -15.76 18.86 22.60
N LYS A 562 -16.90 19.50 22.86
CA LYS A 562 -18.22 18.86 22.75
C LYS A 562 -18.73 18.79 21.31
N VAL A 563 -18.09 19.52 20.38
CA VAL A 563 -18.46 19.56 18.98
C VAL A 563 -17.54 18.65 18.16
N LEU A 564 -18.14 17.86 17.30
CA LEU A 564 -17.43 16.99 16.36
C LEU A 564 -17.89 17.32 14.92
N TYR A 565 -17.05 17.01 13.97
CA TYR A 565 -17.38 17.02 12.55
C TYR A 565 -17.07 15.68 11.91
N ALA A 566 -17.89 15.27 10.94
CA ALA A 566 -17.67 14.03 10.17
C ALA A 566 -18.12 14.19 8.74
N GLY A 567 -17.43 13.46 7.83
CA GLY A 567 -17.75 13.41 6.40
C GLY A 567 -18.33 12.06 5.98
N ARG A 568 -19.48 12.07 5.29
CA ARG A 568 -20.04 10.93 4.56
C ARG A 568 -20.16 11.31 3.09
N GLN A 569 -21.34 11.38 2.48
CA GLN A 569 -21.59 12.12 1.25
C GLN A 569 -21.88 13.60 1.55
N SER A 570 -22.34 13.88 2.76
CA SER A 570 -22.54 15.21 3.33
C SER A 570 -21.65 15.43 4.55
N VAL A 571 -21.44 16.66 4.96
CA VAL A 571 -20.78 17.02 6.22
C VAL A 571 -21.82 17.04 7.35
N TYR A 572 -21.41 16.52 8.49
CA TYR A 572 -22.20 16.45 9.71
C TYR A 572 -21.50 17.18 10.85
N LYS A 573 -22.29 17.86 11.68
CA LYS A 573 -21.87 18.40 12.97
C LYS A 573 -22.47 17.56 14.07
N GLY A 574 -21.62 17.00 14.94
CA GLY A 574 -21.97 16.22 16.11
C GLY A 574 -21.92 17.07 17.37
N PHE A 575 -22.73 16.73 18.37
CA PHE A 575 -22.68 17.31 19.70
C PHE A 575 -22.67 16.20 20.75
N ASN A 576 -21.65 16.19 21.61
CA ASN A 576 -21.51 15.32 22.76
C ASN A 576 -22.12 16.00 23.99
N ASP A 577 -23.22 15.47 24.49
CA ASP A 577 -23.92 16.01 25.69
C ASP A 577 -23.42 15.38 27.01
N GLY A 578 -22.44 14.49 26.95
CA GLY A 578 -21.87 13.75 28.08
C GLY A 578 -22.50 12.38 28.29
N GLU A 579 -23.51 12.01 27.51
CA GLU A 579 -24.18 10.71 27.57
C GLU A 579 -24.25 10.05 26.20
N GLU A 580 -24.37 10.86 25.14
CA GLU A 580 -24.43 10.40 23.74
C GLU A 580 -23.89 11.46 22.76
N VAL A 581 -23.56 11.05 21.54
CA VAL A 581 -23.23 11.95 20.44
C VAL A 581 -24.39 12.00 19.44
N LYS A 582 -24.89 13.21 19.17
CA LYS A 582 -25.98 13.46 18.22
C LYS A 582 -25.51 14.22 17.01
N TRP A 583 -25.71 13.67 15.82
CA TRP A 583 -25.30 14.27 14.55
C TRP A 583 -26.44 15.00 13.84
N SER A 584 -26.12 16.13 13.25
CA SER A 584 -26.97 16.91 12.36
C SER A 584 -26.25 17.18 11.05
N LYS A 585 -26.93 16.98 9.94
CA LYS A 585 -26.41 17.31 8.60
C LYS A 585 -26.30 18.83 8.46
N ILE A 586 -25.13 19.32 7.99
CA ILE A 586 -24.84 20.74 7.77
C ILE A 586 -24.43 21.05 6.32
N SER A 587 -24.57 20.10 5.40
CA SER A 587 -24.40 20.33 3.97
C SER A 587 -25.43 19.51 3.18
N ASP A 588 -25.66 19.88 1.92
CA ASP A 588 -26.17 18.95 0.92
C ASP A 588 -25.14 17.88 0.62
N ILE A 589 -25.45 16.94 -0.31
CA ILE A 589 -24.46 15.97 -0.82
C ILE A 589 -23.39 16.74 -1.61
N LEU A 590 -22.13 16.64 -1.19
CA LEU A 590 -20.99 17.36 -1.76
C LEU A 590 -20.24 16.54 -2.82
N THR A 591 -20.54 15.27 -2.99
CA THR A 591 -19.94 14.39 -3.98
C THR A 591 -20.71 14.44 -5.30
N ASP A 592 -20.01 14.19 -6.43
CA ASP A 592 -20.70 14.09 -7.72
C ASP A 592 -21.50 12.77 -7.75
N THR A 593 -22.80 12.89 -7.81
CA THR A 593 -23.75 11.78 -7.89
C THR A 593 -24.18 11.50 -9.33
N THR A 594 -23.67 12.26 -10.31
CA THR A 594 -24.07 12.14 -11.71
C THR A 594 -23.01 11.40 -12.54
N GLY A 595 -23.46 10.39 -13.29
CA GLY A 595 -22.62 9.73 -14.32
C GLY A 595 -21.54 8.80 -13.78
N ASN A 596 -21.77 8.22 -12.64
CA ASN A 596 -20.77 7.41 -11.98
C ASN A 596 -20.65 6.00 -12.59
N GLU A 597 -19.52 5.73 -13.27
CA GLU A 597 -19.14 4.40 -13.71
C GLU A 597 -18.50 3.56 -12.58
N SER A 598 -18.44 4.08 -11.35
CA SER A 598 -17.93 3.38 -10.16
C SER A 598 -19.04 2.52 -9.53
N PHE A 599 -18.66 1.37 -9.00
CA PHE A 599 -19.57 0.48 -8.24
C PHE A 599 -19.93 1.04 -6.85
N PHE A 600 -19.28 2.12 -6.42
CA PHE A 600 -19.41 2.67 -5.06
C PHE A 600 -19.85 4.12 -5.12
N ALA A 601 -20.58 4.52 -4.11
CA ALA A 601 -20.87 5.92 -3.88
C ALA A 601 -19.58 6.67 -3.54
N HIS A 602 -19.31 7.79 -4.21
CA HIS A 602 -18.27 8.70 -3.78
C HIS A 602 -18.64 9.31 -2.43
N THR A 603 -17.62 9.61 -1.63
CA THR A 603 -17.77 10.08 -0.25
C THR A 603 -16.79 11.22 0.03
N ILE A 604 -17.00 11.92 1.12
CA ILE A 604 -16.00 12.84 1.66
C ILE A 604 -14.81 12.00 2.16
N SER A 605 -13.62 12.39 1.78
CA SER A 605 -12.34 11.76 2.14
C SER A 605 -11.63 12.48 3.28
N THR A 606 -11.84 13.78 3.41
CA THR A 606 -11.27 14.62 4.46
C THR A 606 -12.19 15.77 4.81
N VAL A 607 -12.20 16.18 6.07
CA VAL A 607 -12.94 17.34 6.58
C VAL A 607 -12.10 18.04 7.64
N HIS A 608 -12.04 19.38 7.59
CA HIS A 608 -11.22 20.16 8.50
C HIS A 608 -11.91 21.47 8.91
N GLN A 609 -11.67 21.93 10.15
CA GLN A 609 -12.10 23.22 10.67
C GLN A 609 -10.89 24.13 10.86
N SER A 610 -11.00 25.40 10.47
CA SER A 610 -9.95 26.37 10.77
C SER A 610 -9.72 26.46 12.28
N PRO A 611 -8.45 26.33 12.74
CA PRO A 611 -8.13 26.51 14.16
C PRO A 611 -8.24 27.95 14.63
N LEU A 612 -8.34 28.91 13.69
CA LEU A 612 -8.40 30.36 13.98
C LEU A 612 -9.82 30.91 13.94
N ILE A 613 -10.67 30.36 13.07
CA ILE A 613 -12.04 30.84 12.84
C ILE A 613 -13.01 29.66 12.87
N GLU A 614 -13.84 29.59 13.91
CA GLU A 614 -14.76 28.48 14.15
C GLU A 614 -15.71 28.19 12.98
N GLU A 615 -16.14 29.24 12.26
CA GLU A 615 -17.10 29.15 11.17
C GLU A 615 -16.50 28.61 9.85
N TYR A 616 -15.17 28.54 9.72
CA TYR A 616 -14.52 28.12 8.48
C TYR A 616 -14.30 26.62 8.47
N LEU A 617 -14.93 25.95 7.50
CA LEU A 617 -14.87 24.53 7.28
C LEU A 617 -14.43 24.21 5.86
N TYR A 618 -13.71 23.12 5.69
CA TYR A 618 -13.27 22.60 4.40
C TYR A 618 -13.60 21.12 4.30
N ALA A 619 -13.90 20.66 3.07
CA ALA A 619 -14.11 19.25 2.79
C ALA A 619 -13.50 18.87 1.43
N GLY A 620 -12.82 17.73 1.39
CA GLY A 620 -12.34 17.10 0.18
C GLY A 620 -13.07 15.78 -0.07
N THR A 621 -13.15 15.36 -1.35
CA THR A 621 -13.93 14.19 -1.72
C THR A 621 -13.11 13.16 -2.49
N THR A 622 -13.57 11.90 -2.47
CA THR A 622 -12.95 10.79 -3.21
C THR A 622 -13.03 10.97 -4.73
N ASP A 623 -13.93 11.80 -5.20
CA ASP A 623 -14.13 12.17 -6.60
C ASP A 623 -13.53 13.53 -6.98
N GLY A 624 -12.58 14.03 -6.16
CA GLY A 624 -11.71 15.14 -6.50
C GLY A 624 -12.35 16.53 -6.38
N LEU A 625 -13.43 16.68 -5.60
CA LEU A 625 -14.04 17.98 -5.33
C LEU A 625 -13.52 18.54 -4.01
N VAL A 626 -13.33 19.86 -3.98
CA VAL A 626 -12.97 20.61 -2.79
C VAL A 626 -14.05 21.65 -2.52
N TRP A 627 -14.46 21.71 -1.27
CA TRP A 627 -15.54 22.57 -0.79
C TRP A 627 -15.09 23.41 0.40
N SER A 628 -15.57 24.64 0.46
CA SER A 628 -15.32 25.57 1.55
C SER A 628 -16.64 26.15 2.07
N SER A 629 -16.74 26.32 3.38
CA SER A 629 -17.80 27.06 4.06
C SER A 629 -17.18 28.09 4.98
N ILE A 630 -17.73 29.31 4.98
CA ILE A 630 -17.28 30.43 5.85
C ILE A 630 -18.37 30.87 6.85
N ASP A 631 -19.42 30.04 7.00
CA ASP A 631 -20.60 30.33 7.80
C ASP A 631 -21.08 29.15 8.65
N ALA A 632 -20.13 28.37 9.15
CA ALA A 632 -20.36 27.18 9.98
C ALA A 632 -21.20 26.07 9.29
N GLY A 633 -21.05 25.92 7.96
CA GLY A 633 -21.72 24.91 7.16
C GLY A 633 -23.13 25.27 6.71
N GLN A 634 -23.58 26.54 6.85
CA GLN A 634 -24.88 26.96 6.33
C GLN A 634 -24.88 27.01 4.79
N THR A 635 -23.76 27.44 4.20
CA THR A 635 -23.53 27.38 2.76
C THR A 635 -22.17 26.76 2.45
N TRP A 636 -22.06 26.12 1.29
CA TRP A 636 -20.84 25.49 0.80
C TRP A 636 -20.58 25.89 -0.64
N ASP A 637 -19.39 26.42 -0.88
CA ASP A 637 -18.91 26.79 -2.21
C ASP A 637 -17.97 25.70 -2.75
N ASN A 638 -18.19 25.27 -3.99
CA ASN A 638 -17.24 24.40 -4.68
C ASN A 638 -16.04 25.23 -5.13
N VAL A 639 -14.89 24.93 -4.57
CA VAL A 639 -13.62 25.65 -4.78
C VAL A 639 -12.57 24.78 -5.46
N SER A 640 -12.97 23.78 -6.24
CA SER A 640 -12.08 22.82 -6.90
C SER A 640 -11.30 23.39 -8.09
N GLU A 641 -11.65 24.60 -8.59
CA GLU A 641 -10.99 25.19 -9.77
C GLU A 641 -9.51 25.45 -9.49
N GLY A 642 -8.61 24.93 -10.35
CA GLY A 642 -7.17 25.07 -10.19
C GLY A 642 -6.50 23.88 -9.49
N ILE A 643 -7.27 22.94 -8.94
CA ILE A 643 -6.77 21.68 -8.37
C ILE A 643 -6.89 20.57 -9.41
N PRO A 644 -5.89 19.68 -9.55
CA PRO A 644 -6.00 18.53 -10.44
C PRO A 644 -7.16 17.60 -10.03
N TYR A 645 -7.91 17.13 -11.02
CA TYR A 645 -9.05 16.21 -10.80
C TYR A 645 -8.55 14.83 -10.38
N ARG A 646 -8.28 14.69 -9.08
CA ARG A 646 -7.73 13.50 -8.40
C ARG A 646 -8.44 13.30 -7.07
N TYR A 647 -8.26 12.15 -6.46
CA TYR A 647 -8.69 11.92 -5.08
C TYR A 647 -8.07 12.98 -4.16
N VAL A 648 -8.88 13.68 -3.39
CA VAL A 648 -8.40 14.62 -2.36
C VAL A 648 -8.01 13.80 -1.13
N SER A 649 -6.72 13.73 -0.85
CA SER A 649 -6.21 12.93 0.28
C SER A 649 -6.33 13.66 1.60
N ASP A 650 -6.02 14.97 1.60
CA ASP A 650 -6.19 15.78 2.80
C ASP A 650 -6.45 17.26 2.48
N ILE A 651 -7.02 17.97 3.44
CA ILE A 651 -7.21 19.43 3.44
C ILE A 651 -7.02 19.97 4.86
N VAL A 652 -6.13 20.94 5.02
CA VAL A 652 -5.77 21.52 6.31
C VAL A 652 -5.84 23.05 6.25
N ALA A 653 -6.58 23.67 7.18
CA ALA A 653 -6.56 25.13 7.33
C ALA A 653 -5.32 25.59 8.10
N SER A 654 -4.77 26.73 7.71
CA SER A 654 -3.59 27.30 8.35
C SER A 654 -3.80 27.59 9.83
N PRO A 655 -2.85 27.25 10.70
CA PRO A 655 -2.87 27.64 12.11
C PRO A 655 -2.42 29.09 12.34
N SER A 656 -1.92 29.79 11.32
CA SER A 656 -1.37 31.14 11.44
C SER A 656 -2.10 32.19 10.59
N LYS A 657 -2.75 31.76 9.48
CA LYS A 657 -3.41 32.68 8.51
C LYS A 657 -4.88 32.33 8.31
N PRO A 658 -5.82 33.19 8.68
CA PRO A 658 -7.24 32.84 8.79
C PRO A 658 -7.91 32.38 7.48
N ASN A 659 -7.45 32.87 6.32
CA ASN A 659 -8.05 32.57 5.02
C ASN A 659 -7.23 31.55 4.21
N SER A 660 -6.17 31.01 4.80
CA SER A 660 -5.28 30.09 4.11
C SER A 660 -5.60 28.65 4.45
N ALA A 661 -5.52 27.80 3.43
CA ALA A 661 -5.65 26.36 3.57
C ALA A 661 -4.75 25.65 2.54
N TYR A 662 -4.51 24.39 2.80
CA TYR A 662 -3.65 23.51 1.99
C TYR A 662 -4.44 22.27 1.61
N VAL A 663 -4.30 21.82 0.38
CA VAL A 663 -4.98 20.63 -0.12
C VAL A 663 -3.98 19.72 -0.81
N SER A 664 -4.05 18.44 -0.53
CA SER A 664 -3.30 17.44 -1.26
C SER A 664 -4.21 16.53 -2.09
N VAL A 665 -3.65 16.06 -3.19
CA VAL A 665 -4.28 15.08 -4.07
C VAL A 665 -3.33 13.92 -4.31
N THR A 666 -3.87 12.73 -4.56
CA THR A 666 -3.10 11.50 -4.73
C THR A 666 -3.39 10.81 -6.06
N GLY A 667 -2.58 9.82 -6.40
CA GLY A 667 -2.73 8.98 -7.58
C GLY A 667 -1.52 9.04 -8.51
N TYR A 668 -1.45 8.03 -9.39
CA TYR A 668 -0.31 7.80 -10.28
C TYR A 668 -0.76 7.70 -11.73
N LYS A 669 -0.10 8.44 -12.62
CA LYS A 669 -0.32 8.32 -14.06
C LYS A 669 0.93 8.69 -14.85
N SER A 670 1.37 7.82 -15.74
CA SER A 670 2.49 8.07 -16.66
C SER A 670 2.15 9.24 -17.58
N ASN A 671 3.10 10.14 -17.74
CA ASN A 671 2.97 11.37 -18.53
C ASN A 671 1.85 12.34 -18.07
N ASP A 672 1.43 12.24 -16.84
CA ASP A 672 0.49 13.16 -16.20
C ASP A 672 1.12 13.66 -14.89
N PHE A 673 2.04 14.60 -15.03
CA PHE A 673 2.81 15.18 -13.92
C PHE A 673 2.03 16.33 -13.32
N VAL A 674 1.24 16.04 -12.29
CA VAL A 674 0.46 17.03 -11.57
C VAL A 674 1.15 17.45 -10.29
N ALA A 675 0.92 18.69 -9.86
CA ALA A 675 1.26 19.09 -8.51
C ALA A 675 0.35 18.36 -7.52
N HIS A 676 0.93 17.78 -6.47
CA HIS A 676 0.19 17.01 -5.48
C HIS A 676 -0.25 17.83 -4.26
N ILE A 677 0.30 19.03 -4.06
CA ILE A 677 -0.08 19.93 -2.97
C ILE A 677 -0.28 21.37 -3.47
N HIS A 678 -1.33 22.02 -2.98
CA HIS A 678 -1.72 23.39 -3.34
C HIS A 678 -2.06 24.18 -2.09
N ARG A 679 -1.84 25.49 -2.15
CA ARG A 679 -2.21 26.47 -1.12
C ARG A 679 -3.24 27.45 -1.65
N THR A 680 -4.18 27.84 -0.81
CA THR A 680 -5.04 29.05 -0.99
C THR A 680 -4.75 30.07 0.10
N ASP A 681 -4.93 31.36 -0.23
CA ASP A 681 -4.87 32.45 0.73
C ASP A 681 -6.19 33.24 0.75
N ASP A 682 -7.24 32.70 0.10
CA ASP A 682 -8.54 33.36 -0.11
C ASP A 682 -9.73 32.39 0.05
N ASN A 683 -9.64 31.43 0.99
CA ASN A 683 -10.65 30.42 1.29
C ASN A 683 -11.00 29.53 0.08
N GLY A 684 -10.02 29.24 -0.79
CA GLY A 684 -10.20 28.34 -1.92
C GLY A 684 -10.66 29.01 -3.22
N GLN A 685 -10.79 30.35 -3.27
CA GLN A 685 -11.16 31.03 -4.51
C GLN A 685 -10.03 30.90 -5.57
N THR A 686 -8.78 30.84 -5.12
CA THR A 686 -7.63 30.55 -5.97
C THR A 686 -6.67 29.57 -5.29
N TRP A 687 -6.03 28.71 -6.10
CA TRP A 687 -5.07 27.73 -5.61
C TRP A 687 -3.71 27.87 -6.30
N ILE A 688 -2.65 27.81 -5.52
CA ILE A 688 -1.26 27.94 -5.96
C ILE A 688 -0.57 26.60 -5.71
N PRO A 689 0.02 25.97 -6.73
CA PRO A 689 0.81 24.74 -6.51
C PRO A 689 2.09 25.05 -5.73
N ILE A 690 2.38 24.23 -4.72
CA ILE A 690 3.55 24.36 -3.85
C ILE A 690 4.34 23.04 -3.77
N SER A 691 4.24 22.18 -4.77
CA SER A 691 4.97 20.91 -4.81
C SER A 691 6.48 21.08 -5.01
N GLY A 692 6.96 22.28 -5.42
CA GLY A 692 8.39 22.53 -5.57
C GLY A 692 9.13 21.44 -6.33
N ASP A 693 10.10 20.86 -5.67
CA ASP A 693 10.91 19.74 -6.17
C ASP A 693 10.55 18.38 -5.55
N LEU A 694 9.40 18.24 -4.89
CA LEU A 694 8.90 16.95 -4.44
C LEU A 694 8.96 15.91 -5.57
N PRO A 695 9.32 14.65 -5.28
CA PRO A 695 9.14 13.58 -6.25
C PRO A 695 7.66 13.45 -6.65
N GLN A 696 7.39 12.88 -7.81
CA GLN A 696 6.01 12.61 -8.27
C GLN A 696 5.38 11.45 -7.49
N ILE A 697 5.29 11.60 -6.18
CA ILE A 697 4.78 10.61 -5.24
C ILE A 697 3.46 11.12 -4.63
N ALA A 698 2.54 10.20 -4.36
CA ALA A 698 1.26 10.52 -3.75
C ALA A 698 1.46 11.07 -2.34
N ILE A 699 0.74 12.15 -2.01
CA ILE A 699 0.68 12.74 -0.67
C ILE A 699 -0.59 12.18 0.01
N ASN A 700 -0.44 11.71 1.23
CA ASN A 700 -1.50 11.09 2.01
C ASN A 700 -2.04 12.02 3.10
N ASP A 701 -1.17 12.87 3.67
CA ASP A 701 -1.50 13.77 4.78
C ASP A 701 -0.63 15.03 4.77
N ILE A 702 -1.12 16.13 5.34
CA ILE A 702 -0.46 17.43 5.45
C ILE A 702 -0.46 17.88 6.90
N LEU A 703 0.69 18.33 7.40
CA LEU A 703 0.79 18.93 8.71
C LEU A 703 1.56 20.25 8.64
N LEU A 704 0.93 21.35 9.08
CA LEU A 704 1.60 22.63 9.25
C LEU A 704 2.09 22.77 10.69
N HIS A 705 3.36 23.12 10.85
CA HIS A 705 3.89 23.38 12.19
C HIS A 705 3.32 24.69 12.75
N PRO A 706 2.67 24.67 13.92
CA PRO A 706 1.88 25.81 14.38
C PRO A 706 2.70 27.07 14.74
N GLU A 707 4.02 26.97 14.87
CA GLU A 707 4.90 28.05 15.35
C GLU A 707 5.70 28.73 14.22
N TYR A 708 5.58 28.30 12.94
CA TYR A 708 6.45 28.77 11.85
C TYR A 708 5.73 29.47 10.69
N ASP A 709 4.59 30.10 10.94
CA ASP A 709 3.90 30.99 9.98
C ASP A 709 3.62 30.35 8.61
N ASP A 710 3.31 29.06 8.56
CA ASP A 710 3.13 28.23 7.36
C ASP A 710 4.38 28.06 6.48
N ASN A 711 5.57 28.41 6.96
CA ASN A 711 6.81 28.14 6.24
C ASN A 711 7.26 26.69 6.41
N VAL A 712 6.93 26.11 7.56
CA VAL A 712 7.27 24.71 7.87
C VAL A 712 6.04 23.83 7.66
N ILE A 713 6.12 22.96 6.64
CA ILE A 713 5.07 22.04 6.26
C ILE A 713 5.68 20.64 6.17
N PHE A 714 5.01 19.65 6.71
CA PHE A 714 5.31 18.24 6.55
C PHE A 714 4.26 17.59 5.67
N VAL A 715 4.67 16.64 4.85
CA VAL A 715 3.77 15.80 4.04
C VAL A 715 4.12 14.33 4.21
N ALA A 716 3.11 13.52 4.58
CA ALA A 716 3.20 12.08 4.55
C ALA A 716 2.96 11.58 3.13
N THR A 717 3.80 10.66 2.66
CA THR A 717 3.77 10.17 1.29
C THR A 717 3.88 8.64 1.22
N ASP A 718 3.74 8.08 0.03
CA ASP A 718 4.04 6.67 -0.24
C ASP A 718 5.54 6.32 -0.16
N GLY A 719 6.41 7.28 0.12
CA GLY A 719 7.86 7.10 0.21
C GLY A 719 8.50 7.65 1.49
N GLY A 720 7.71 7.78 2.56
CA GLY A 720 8.11 8.39 3.83
C GLY A 720 7.58 9.82 3.98
N ILE A 721 8.22 10.61 4.82
CA ILE A 721 7.81 11.98 5.10
C ILE A 721 8.80 12.96 4.47
N TYR A 722 8.25 14.02 3.88
CA TYR A 722 8.99 15.17 3.37
C TYR A 722 8.61 16.42 4.16
N TYR A 723 9.53 17.36 4.24
CA TYR A 723 9.28 18.66 4.87
C TYR A 723 9.89 19.80 4.06
N THR A 724 9.31 20.98 4.24
CA THR A 724 9.81 22.24 3.71
C THR A 724 9.95 23.25 4.85
N VAL A 725 10.86 24.19 4.69
CA VAL A 725 11.02 25.37 5.59
C VAL A 725 10.82 26.69 4.85
N ASP A 726 10.45 26.62 3.58
CA ASP A 726 10.32 27.75 2.67
C ASP A 726 8.95 27.81 1.97
N ALA A 727 7.90 27.32 2.67
CA ALA A 727 6.51 27.29 2.20
C ALA A 727 6.29 26.51 0.90
N GLY A 728 7.11 25.47 0.65
CA GLY A 728 6.97 24.55 -0.46
C GLY A 728 7.77 24.89 -1.71
N GLU A 729 8.76 25.80 -1.63
CA GLU A 729 9.68 26.03 -2.74
C GLU A 729 10.65 24.86 -2.92
N SER A 730 11.15 24.30 -1.81
CA SER A 730 12.00 23.10 -1.79
C SER A 730 11.56 22.11 -0.70
N TRP A 731 11.87 20.83 -0.92
CA TRP A 731 11.45 19.75 -0.05
C TRP A 731 12.57 18.74 0.19
N ASP A 732 12.82 18.42 1.46
CA ASP A 732 13.75 17.39 1.87
C ASP A 732 13.02 16.20 2.50
N ARG A 733 13.54 14.98 2.33
CA ARG A 733 13.04 13.81 3.03
C ARG A 733 13.49 13.85 4.50
N LEU A 734 12.54 13.64 5.42
CA LEU A 734 12.81 13.75 6.86
C LEU A 734 13.43 12.46 7.42
N GLY A 735 14.65 12.58 7.97
CA GLY A 735 15.38 11.50 8.61
C GLY A 735 16.05 10.51 7.65
N ASP A 736 17.01 9.75 8.16
CA ASP A 736 17.90 8.89 7.37
C ASP A 736 17.64 7.39 7.50
N ASN A 737 16.78 6.95 8.44
CA ASN A 737 16.57 5.55 8.78
C ASN A 737 15.15 5.01 8.56
N MET A 738 14.20 5.83 8.11
CA MET A 738 12.89 5.32 7.68
C MET A 738 13.03 4.69 6.29
N PRO A 739 12.63 3.42 6.07
CA PRO A 739 12.64 2.82 4.74
C PRO A 739 11.63 3.50 3.79
N ILE A 740 11.61 3.12 2.52
CA ILE A 740 10.65 3.66 1.54
C ILE A 740 9.30 2.95 1.74
N ILE A 741 8.50 3.49 2.65
CA ILE A 741 7.20 2.97 3.06
C ILE A 741 6.10 4.02 2.94
N GLU A 742 4.87 3.54 2.81
CA GLU A 742 3.68 4.39 2.85
C GLU A 742 3.49 4.91 4.28
N VAL A 743 3.36 6.23 4.44
CA VAL A 743 2.93 6.90 5.66
C VAL A 743 1.57 7.52 5.37
N TYR A 744 0.54 7.12 6.10
CA TYR A 744 -0.82 7.58 5.82
C TYR A 744 -1.25 8.75 6.69
N ASP A 745 -0.62 8.93 7.88
CA ASP A 745 -1.06 9.92 8.84
C ASP A 745 0.08 10.41 9.72
N MET A 746 0.00 11.67 10.14
CA MET A 746 0.98 12.32 10.99
C MET A 746 0.29 13.20 12.03
N VAL A 747 0.85 13.26 13.23
CA VAL A 747 0.45 14.22 14.25
C VAL A 747 1.65 14.91 14.89
N TYR A 748 1.49 16.18 15.25
CA TYR A 748 2.50 16.90 16.02
C TYR A 748 2.23 16.77 17.51
N ASN A 749 3.24 16.37 18.26
CA ASN A 749 3.22 16.32 19.72
C ASN A 749 3.92 17.57 20.29
N PRO A 750 3.16 18.57 20.73
CA PRO A 750 3.74 19.84 21.17
C PRO A 750 4.48 19.75 22.52
N VAL A 751 4.24 18.70 23.31
CA VAL A 751 4.89 18.53 24.61
C VAL A 751 6.33 18.04 24.44
N ASN A 752 6.53 17.11 23.53
CA ASN A 752 7.84 16.50 23.27
C ASN A 752 8.56 17.16 22.08
N ASN A 753 7.92 18.12 21.38
CA ASN A 753 8.40 18.73 20.15
C ASN A 753 8.78 17.69 19.10
N GLU A 754 7.87 16.74 18.84
CA GLU A 754 8.14 15.65 17.93
C GLU A 754 7.03 15.48 16.88
N LEU A 755 7.43 14.99 15.72
CA LEU A 755 6.51 14.49 14.69
C LEU A 755 6.27 13.00 14.91
N VAL A 756 5.02 12.59 15.00
CA VAL A 756 4.60 11.19 15.12
C VAL A 756 4.07 10.72 13.77
N ALA A 757 4.52 9.57 13.30
CA ALA A 757 4.17 8.99 12.01
C ALA A 757 3.46 7.64 12.16
N GLY A 758 2.28 7.51 11.61
CA GLY A 758 1.56 6.25 11.41
C GLY A 758 2.00 5.59 10.09
N THR A 759 2.86 4.58 10.17
CA THR A 759 3.40 3.93 8.99
C THR A 759 2.60 2.68 8.61
N PHE A 760 2.55 2.39 7.31
CA PHE A 760 1.85 1.19 6.82
C PHE A 760 2.80 0.00 6.66
N ALA A 761 3.72 -0.19 7.63
CA ALA A 761 4.60 -1.36 7.66
C ALA A 761 5.68 -1.34 8.75
N ARG A 762 5.79 -0.29 9.54
CA ARG A 762 6.83 -0.14 10.58
C ARG A 762 6.28 0.44 11.88
N GLY A 763 4.98 0.19 12.16
CA GLY A 763 4.35 0.67 13.37
C GLY A 763 4.28 2.19 13.46
N ILE A 764 4.23 2.72 14.67
CA ILE A 764 4.33 4.15 14.95
C ILE A 764 5.78 4.51 15.20
N GLN A 765 6.21 5.61 14.59
CA GLN A 765 7.54 6.16 14.76
C GLN A 765 7.47 7.63 15.15
N THR A 766 8.45 8.11 15.91
CA THR A 766 8.60 9.51 16.32
C THR A 766 9.90 10.11 15.79
N PHE A 767 9.86 11.39 15.49
CA PHE A 767 11.01 12.16 15.07
C PHE A 767 11.10 13.44 15.91
N ASP A 768 12.16 13.56 16.69
CA ASP A 768 12.45 14.76 17.47
C ASP A 768 12.85 15.91 16.53
N LEU A 769 12.03 16.95 16.50
CA LEU A 769 12.22 18.10 15.59
C LEU A 769 13.43 18.96 15.95
N GLU A 770 14.06 18.78 17.13
CA GLU A 770 15.36 19.42 17.43
C GLU A 770 16.52 18.86 16.58
N GLN A 771 16.33 17.70 15.94
CA GLN A 771 17.33 17.09 15.07
C GLN A 771 17.47 17.81 13.71
N VAL A 772 16.52 18.66 13.33
CA VAL A 772 16.52 19.42 12.07
C VAL A 772 16.38 20.90 12.33
N ASN A 773 16.98 21.72 11.47
CA ASN A 773 16.84 23.16 11.56
C ASN A 773 15.57 23.57 10.81
N LEU A 774 14.52 23.93 11.54
CA LEU A 774 13.27 24.44 11.00
C LEU A 774 13.25 25.97 10.83
N ASP A 775 14.23 26.69 11.40
CA ASP A 775 14.36 28.12 11.17
C ASP A 775 14.82 28.36 9.74
N ASN A 776 14.07 29.16 9.01
CA ASN A 776 14.44 29.63 7.66
C ASN A 776 15.57 30.67 7.73
N ASN A 777 16.49 30.49 8.69
CA ASN A 777 17.72 31.25 8.76
C ASN A 777 18.80 30.41 8.07
N PRO A 778 19.29 30.80 6.89
CA PRO A 778 20.45 30.10 6.34
C PRO A 778 21.52 30.13 7.42
N SER A 779 21.78 28.95 8.02
CA SER A 779 22.93 28.79 8.92
C SER A 779 24.09 29.45 8.21
N THR A 780 24.82 30.27 8.92
CA THR A 780 26.02 30.99 8.45
C THR A 780 27.13 30.01 8.05
N LEU A 781 26.85 29.26 7.01
CA LEU A 781 27.87 28.58 6.21
C LEU A 781 28.05 29.45 4.97
N ASP A 782 29.11 30.29 5.11
CA ASP A 782 29.77 31.05 4.03
C ASP A 782 28.87 31.73 3.02
N ASN A 783 28.97 33.07 2.97
CA ASN A 783 28.44 33.95 1.93
C ASN A 783 28.71 33.40 0.52
N ILE A 784 27.92 32.47 0.05
CA ILE A 784 27.71 32.23 -1.37
C ILE A 784 26.59 33.20 -1.74
N PRO A 785 26.81 34.18 -2.61
CA PRO A 785 25.75 35.06 -3.06
C PRO A 785 24.63 34.20 -3.66
N GLU A 786 23.42 34.37 -3.18
CA GLU A 786 22.23 33.76 -3.77
C GLU A 786 22.07 34.30 -5.19
N PHE A 787 22.51 33.53 -6.17
CA PHE A 787 22.38 33.88 -7.56
C PHE A 787 20.93 33.58 -7.98
N ALA A 788 20.09 34.62 -8.00
CA ALA A 788 18.72 34.51 -8.47
C ALA A 788 18.70 34.20 -9.98
N ILE A 789 18.64 32.90 -10.30
CA ILE A 789 18.46 32.44 -11.68
C ILE A 789 17.02 32.00 -11.88
N SER A 790 16.37 32.59 -12.86
CA SER A 790 15.09 32.11 -13.37
C SER A 790 15.32 31.28 -14.64
N LEU A 791 14.83 30.03 -14.65
CA LEU A 791 14.86 29.13 -15.81
C LEU A 791 13.43 28.96 -16.33
N TYR A 792 13.18 29.21 -17.60
CA TYR A 792 11.87 29.05 -18.20
C TYR A 792 11.93 28.70 -19.69
N PRO A 793 11.02 27.92 -20.21
CA PRO A 793 10.13 27.05 -19.45
C PRO A 793 10.93 25.89 -18.81
N THR A 794 10.54 25.45 -17.66
CA THR A 794 11.15 24.28 -16.99
C THR A 794 10.74 22.96 -17.64
N VAL A 795 9.69 22.96 -18.44
CA VAL A 795 9.25 21.86 -19.29
C VAL A 795 9.21 22.35 -20.73
N THR A 796 9.94 21.71 -21.64
CA THR A 796 10.11 22.22 -23.01
C THR A 796 10.25 21.13 -24.05
N THR A 797 9.84 21.45 -25.27
CA THR A 797 10.11 20.65 -26.48
C THR A 797 11.33 21.15 -27.27
N ASN A 798 11.66 22.44 -27.18
CA ASN A 798 12.63 23.03 -28.09
C ASN A 798 13.69 23.92 -27.44
N GLN A 799 13.29 24.81 -26.50
CA GLN A 799 14.21 25.83 -25.98
C GLN A 799 13.99 26.08 -24.50
N ILE A 800 15.07 26.37 -23.79
CA ILE A 800 15.08 26.88 -22.43
C ILE A 800 15.79 28.24 -22.39
N THR A 801 15.34 29.12 -21.49
CA THR A 801 15.99 30.41 -21.26
C THR A 801 16.29 30.56 -19.78
N ALA A 802 17.57 30.76 -19.46
CA ALA A 802 18.04 31.15 -18.14
C ALA A 802 18.26 32.66 -18.10
N LYS A 803 17.78 33.33 -17.05
CA LYS A 803 17.98 34.76 -16.83
C LYS A 803 18.41 35.01 -15.39
N TRP A 804 19.35 35.91 -15.20
CA TRP A 804 19.90 36.28 -13.89
C TRP A 804 20.13 37.77 -13.79
N SER A 805 20.34 38.25 -12.56
CA SER A 805 20.73 39.64 -12.29
C SER A 805 22.02 39.63 -11.46
N ASP A 806 22.89 40.57 -11.74
CA ASP A 806 24.12 40.89 -10.97
C ASP A 806 25.20 39.80 -10.83
N CYS A 807 25.17 38.77 -11.69
CA CYS A 807 26.14 37.65 -11.69
C CYS A 807 26.85 37.54 -13.04
N GLY A 808 28.17 37.46 -13.03
CA GLY A 808 28.98 37.27 -14.22
C GLY A 808 29.24 35.80 -14.53
N PHE A 809 28.20 35.02 -14.96
CA PHE A 809 28.44 33.64 -15.41
C PHE A 809 29.25 33.63 -16.72
N GLU A 810 30.22 32.75 -16.78
CA GLU A 810 31.13 32.62 -17.91
C GLU A 810 30.89 31.36 -18.72
N LYS A 811 30.38 30.31 -18.08
CA LYS A 811 30.18 28.99 -18.73
C LYS A 811 28.84 28.39 -18.37
N TYR A 812 28.34 27.52 -19.26
CA TYR A 812 27.20 26.67 -18.96
C TYR A 812 27.50 25.19 -19.26
N PHE A 813 26.77 24.32 -18.60
CA PHE A 813 26.82 22.87 -18.79
C PHE A 813 25.40 22.35 -18.81
N ILE A 814 25.10 21.45 -19.76
CA ILE A 814 23.89 20.62 -19.71
C ILE A 814 24.35 19.20 -19.40
N SER A 815 23.80 18.64 -18.33
CA SER A 815 24.03 17.25 -17.97
C SER A 815 22.71 16.49 -17.83
N SER A 816 22.74 15.19 -18.02
CA SER A 816 21.64 14.29 -17.59
C SER A 816 21.66 14.16 -16.07
N THR A 817 20.54 13.70 -15.50
CA THR A 817 20.41 13.46 -14.04
C THR A 817 21.44 12.46 -13.49
N ASN A 818 22.04 11.62 -14.33
CA ASN A 818 23.17 10.73 -13.95
C ASN A 818 24.55 11.39 -14.11
N CYS A 819 24.62 12.73 -14.02
CA CYS A 819 25.85 13.51 -14.09
C CYS A 819 26.66 13.36 -15.40
N ARG A 820 26.07 12.81 -16.46
CA ARG A 820 26.73 12.73 -17.76
C ARG A 820 26.65 14.06 -18.47
N LEU A 821 27.80 14.72 -18.68
CA LEU A 821 27.87 15.94 -19.48
C LEU A 821 27.41 15.69 -20.92
N ILE A 822 26.51 16.52 -21.42
CA ILE A 822 25.93 16.44 -22.77
C ILE A 822 26.42 17.60 -23.61
N GLU A 823 26.35 18.82 -23.07
CA GLU A 823 26.77 20.03 -23.76
C GLU A 823 27.43 20.99 -22.77
N LYS A 824 28.31 21.86 -23.29
CA LYS A 824 28.89 22.98 -22.57
C LYS A 824 29.22 24.13 -23.51
N GLY A 825 29.18 25.34 -22.98
CA GLY A 825 29.54 26.53 -23.78
C GLY A 825 29.90 27.73 -22.91
N GLN A 826 30.09 28.86 -23.56
CA GLN A 826 30.36 30.14 -22.93
C GLN A 826 29.06 30.93 -22.78
N VAL A 827 28.99 31.71 -21.73
CA VAL A 827 27.87 32.61 -21.45
C VAL A 827 28.29 34.04 -21.72
N VAL A 828 27.43 34.82 -22.35
CA VAL A 828 27.71 36.24 -22.63
C VAL A 828 26.42 37.04 -22.29
N GLY A 829 26.54 37.98 -21.36
CA GLY A 829 25.41 38.80 -20.94
C GLY A 829 24.68 38.28 -19.68
N ASP A 830 23.44 38.67 -19.50
CA ASP A 830 22.60 38.40 -18.35
C ASP A 830 21.47 37.39 -18.66
N MET A 831 21.51 36.79 -19.83
CA MET A 831 20.51 35.83 -20.31
C MET A 831 21.15 34.81 -21.26
N LEU A 832 20.78 33.56 -21.10
CA LEU A 832 21.20 32.45 -21.97
C LEU A 832 19.95 31.71 -22.49
N THR A 833 19.81 31.63 -23.81
CA THR A 833 18.80 30.79 -24.46
C THR A 833 19.45 29.66 -25.18
N LEU A 834 19.04 28.43 -24.88
CA LEU A 834 19.59 27.20 -25.46
C LEU A 834 18.53 26.44 -26.25
N ASP A 835 18.92 25.97 -27.43
CA ASP A 835 18.13 25.02 -28.20
C ASP A 835 18.38 23.59 -27.64
N VAL A 836 17.35 23.00 -27.07
CA VAL A 836 17.39 21.66 -26.49
C VAL A 836 16.56 20.66 -27.28
N SER A 837 16.20 21.00 -28.53
CA SER A 837 15.38 20.17 -29.41
C SER A 837 16.02 18.81 -29.71
N TYR A 838 17.35 18.73 -29.67
CA TYR A 838 18.15 17.54 -29.95
C TYR A 838 18.24 16.55 -28.76
N LEU A 839 17.83 16.99 -27.56
CA LEU A 839 17.83 16.12 -26.38
C LEU A 839 16.71 15.06 -26.46
N SER A 840 16.98 13.89 -25.95
CA SER A 840 15.97 12.85 -25.77
C SER A 840 14.95 13.26 -24.71
N LEU A 841 13.79 12.58 -24.65
CA LEU A 841 12.82 12.77 -23.58
C LEU A 841 13.46 12.46 -22.22
N GLY A 842 13.33 13.34 -21.22
CA GLY A 842 13.90 13.11 -19.90
C GLY A 842 14.27 14.38 -19.15
N SER A 843 14.77 14.21 -17.94
CA SER A 843 15.23 15.28 -17.04
C SER A 843 16.70 15.62 -17.28
N TYR A 844 17.00 16.92 -17.25
CA TYR A 844 18.33 17.46 -17.47
C TYR A 844 18.61 18.59 -16.47
N VAL A 845 19.88 18.86 -16.21
CA VAL A 845 20.34 19.93 -15.35
C VAL A 845 21.13 20.95 -16.19
N LEU A 846 20.74 22.22 -16.12
CA LEU A 846 21.53 23.34 -16.59
C LEU A 846 22.35 23.90 -15.43
N THR A 847 23.65 23.88 -15.53
CA THR A 847 24.60 24.50 -14.58
C THR A 847 25.24 25.73 -15.22
N LEU A 848 25.21 26.86 -14.53
CA LEU A 848 25.91 28.07 -14.88
C LEU A 848 27.07 28.27 -13.90
N GLU A 849 28.25 28.56 -14.41
CA GLU A 849 29.51 28.70 -13.64
C GLU A 849 30.09 30.11 -13.81
N SER A 850 30.50 30.71 -12.69
CA SER A 850 31.29 31.94 -12.61
C SER A 850 32.58 31.71 -11.81
N ASN A 851 33.43 32.74 -11.66
CA ASN A 851 34.60 32.65 -10.79
C ASN A 851 34.22 32.57 -9.28
N ASP A 852 33.00 32.97 -8.93
CA ASP A 852 32.52 33.05 -7.56
C ASP A 852 31.66 31.83 -7.16
N GLY A 853 31.39 30.90 -8.07
CA GLY A 853 30.62 29.68 -7.83
C GLY A 853 29.80 29.19 -9.02
N ALA A 854 29.02 28.14 -8.80
CA ALA A 854 28.14 27.56 -9.80
C ALA A 854 26.71 27.39 -9.25
N VAL A 855 25.71 27.54 -10.14
CA VAL A 855 24.31 27.36 -9.84
C VAL A 855 23.70 26.41 -10.85
N SER A 856 22.86 25.48 -10.36
CA SER A 856 22.21 24.48 -11.21
C SER A 856 20.68 24.58 -11.11
N LYS A 857 20.00 24.43 -12.26
CA LYS A 857 18.53 24.34 -12.34
C LYS A 857 18.15 23.16 -13.25
N GLN A 858 17.13 22.45 -12.83
CA GLN A 858 16.62 21.29 -13.58
C GLN A 858 15.56 21.73 -14.60
N PHE A 859 15.51 21.03 -15.74
CA PHE A 859 14.43 21.16 -16.72
C PHE A 859 14.07 19.79 -17.29
N PHE A 860 12.86 19.69 -17.84
CA PHE A 860 12.36 18.48 -18.44
C PHE A 860 12.15 18.64 -19.94
N LYS A 861 12.69 17.75 -20.73
CA LYS A 861 12.54 17.68 -22.19
C LYS A 861 11.40 16.73 -22.53
N MET A 862 10.36 17.28 -23.18
CA MET A 862 9.21 16.53 -23.71
C MET A 862 9.40 16.15 -25.18
#